data_0b9293f6749c8a2eed32cf92a431225d
#
_entry.id   0b9293f6749c8a2eed32cf92a431225d
#
_cell.length_a   1.000
_cell.length_b   1.000
_cell.length_c   1.000
_cell.angle_alpha   90.00
_cell.angle_beta   90.00
_cell.angle_gamma   90.00
#
_symmetry.space_group_name_H-M   'P 1'
#
loop_
_entity.id
_entity.type
_entity.pdbx_description
1 polymer ?
#
loop_
_entity_poly.entity_id
_entity_poly.type
_entity_poly.pdbx_seq_one_letter_code
_entity_poly.pdbx_strand_id
1 'polypeptide(L)'
;MLSRSIRTRLPGCAACRITQRSGYGTTRSLPKAIPTRQPISLYRHSRASQQFSPTSRISASRLQYRFLSTETPVPEPTKQLLGGRILRFGFRVLAFSGGVVLFGAGLVCAFFVYDATTYRTDTDNTDIPVSQHALNPRRGGPKNLPIAEVLVDDHDCESKVDQKDKPKLVILGTGWGSVALMKSLNPGDYHVTVVSPVNYFLFTPMLPSATVGTLGLSSLVEPIRLVVQRLRGHFLRAEAVDVDFDEKLVEISQVDCDGKRQNFYLPYDKLVIGVGSTTNQHGVKGLEHCNFLKSIDDARQIKAKVLRNLEVACLPTTSDEERKRLLSFVVCGGGPTGVEFAAELFDMLNEDLFRSFPKILRNEISVHLIQSRSHILNTYDETLSLYAEQRFAHDQVNVLTSSRVKEVQSDRILFTQMENGKPVVKEIPMGFCLWSTGVAQAELCRKLSKKLEGQNNKHALETDTHLRLLGAPRGEVYAIGDCSTVQNNVADHILSFLRNIAWEKGRDPQKIHLTFGEWRDVAQRVKRRFPQASNHLRRLDRLFEQYDIDRSGTLDFNELHELLVQIDSKLTSLPATAQRANQQGHYLGRKFNKIAQAVPGMRSKEVNFESLDESVYRAFEYKHLGSLAYIGNAAVFDINGLSFGGGLLAVYLWRSIYFAQSVSIRTRVMMAMDWAKRALFGRDMMNF
;
A
#
# COMPACT_ATOMS: atom_id res chain seq x y z
N MET A 1 48.20 -42.20 13.40
CA MET A 1 49.28 -41.19 13.33
C MET A 1 48.70 -39.92 12.72
N LEU A 2 48.76 -38.83 13.51
CA LEU A 2 48.50 -37.44 13.17
C LEU A 2 47.06 -37.02 12.86
N SER A 3 46.33 -36.74 13.92
CA SER A 3 45.19 -35.82 13.96
C SER A 3 45.65 -34.39 13.72
N ARG A 4 45.02 -33.65 12.86
CA ARG A 4 45.01 -32.20 12.89
C ARG A 4 43.56 -31.72 12.81
N SER A 5 43.05 -31.32 13.94
CA SER A 5 41.80 -30.57 14.11
C SER A 5 41.99 -29.17 13.52
N ILE A 6 41.24 -28.83 12.48
CA ILE A 6 41.08 -27.45 12.03
C ILE A 6 39.72 -26.98 12.57
N ARG A 7 39.76 -26.18 13.61
CA ARG A 7 38.61 -25.40 14.09
C ARG A 7 38.35 -24.27 13.08
N THR A 8 37.36 -24.41 12.24
CA THR A 8 36.81 -23.28 11.49
C THR A 8 35.78 -22.59 12.36
N ARG A 9 36.06 -21.35 12.69
CA ARG A 9 35.15 -20.44 13.41
C ARG A 9 34.02 -20.03 12.47
N LEU A 10 32.80 -20.21 12.92
CA LEU A 10 31.61 -19.56 12.37
C LEU A 10 31.74 -18.02 12.49
N PRO A 11 31.27 -17.25 11.50
CA PRO A 11 31.18 -15.79 11.67
C PRO A 11 30.03 -15.46 12.61
N GLY A 12 30.41 -15.10 13.82
CA GLY A 12 29.48 -14.59 14.82
C GLY A 12 28.93 -13.22 14.43
N CYS A 13 27.70 -12.98 14.78
CA CYS A 13 27.09 -11.67 14.79
C CYS A 13 28.00 -10.67 15.51
N ALA A 14 28.31 -9.56 14.84
CA ALA A 14 29.02 -8.43 15.44
C ALA A 14 28.17 -7.81 16.54
N ALA A 15 28.49 -8.13 17.77
CA ALA A 15 27.97 -7.44 18.96
C ALA A 15 28.73 -6.14 19.16
N CYS A 16 28.00 -5.07 19.22
CA CYS A 16 28.40 -3.72 19.56
C CYS A 16 29.17 -3.68 20.87
N ARG A 17 30.42 -3.25 20.85
CA ARG A 17 31.13 -2.79 22.04
C ARG A 17 30.90 -1.30 22.20
N ILE A 18 30.18 -0.93 23.23
CA ILE A 18 30.14 0.43 23.78
C ILE A 18 31.25 0.57 24.75
N THR A 19 32.24 1.39 24.43
CA THR A 19 33.20 1.89 25.41
C THR A 19 32.66 3.19 26.00
N GLN A 20 32.41 3.15 27.32
CA GLN A 20 32.23 4.35 28.13
C GLN A 20 33.51 5.18 28.14
N ARG A 21 33.38 6.47 27.91
CA ARG A 21 34.28 7.50 28.45
C ARG A 21 33.46 8.66 28.97
N SER A 22 33.54 8.82 30.28
CA SER A 22 33.16 9.99 31.05
C SER A 22 34.11 11.17 30.79
N GLY A 23 33.62 12.38 30.85
CA GLY A 23 34.46 13.58 30.88
C GLY A 23 33.66 14.87 30.75
N TYR A 24 33.29 15.42 31.84
CA TYR A 24 33.13 16.82 32.28
C TYR A 24 33.36 17.95 31.27
N GLY A 25 32.37 18.87 31.17
CA GLY A 25 32.65 20.24 31.58
C GLY A 25 32.57 21.32 30.54
N THR A 26 31.72 22.29 30.85
CA THR A 26 31.79 23.75 30.69
C THR A 26 31.14 24.40 29.48
N THR A 27 30.10 25.09 29.83
CA THR A 27 29.53 26.38 29.35
C THR A 27 30.41 27.27 28.47
N ARG A 28 29.80 27.83 27.39
CA ARG A 28 29.76 29.27 27.11
C ARG A 28 29.04 29.60 25.80
N SER A 29 27.99 30.38 25.96
CA SER A 29 27.61 31.64 25.28
C SER A 29 27.51 31.71 23.75
N LEU A 30 26.33 32.03 23.27
CA LEU A 30 26.01 32.81 22.10
C LEU A 30 26.77 34.16 22.03
N PRO A 31 26.97 34.79 20.86
CA PRO A 31 25.92 35.64 20.33
C PRO A 31 25.85 35.89 18.82
N LYS A 32 24.68 36.37 18.36
CA LYS A 32 24.39 37.42 17.37
C LYS A 32 24.81 37.20 15.91
N ALA A 33 24.11 37.51 14.91
CA ALA A 33 22.95 38.31 14.55
C ALA A 33 22.90 38.37 13.00
N ILE A 34 21.73 38.46 12.51
CA ILE A 34 21.17 38.77 11.19
C ILE A 34 21.95 39.85 10.40
N PRO A 35 21.93 39.81 9.03
CA PRO A 35 20.97 40.72 8.43
C PRO A 35 20.17 40.18 7.23
N THR A 36 18.90 40.50 7.30
CA THR A 36 17.91 40.67 6.24
C THR A 36 18.41 41.45 5.03
N ARG A 37 17.99 41.04 3.82
CA ARG A 37 17.68 41.95 2.74
C ARG A 37 16.47 41.53 1.96
N GLN A 38 15.59 42.49 1.80
CA GLN A 38 14.28 42.46 1.17
C GLN A 38 14.36 42.58 -0.39
N PRO A 39 13.22 42.51 -1.06
CA PRO A 39 13.06 42.17 -2.47
C PRO A 39 13.00 43.42 -3.35
N ILE A 40 13.25 43.21 -4.64
CA ILE A 40 12.95 44.21 -5.67
C ILE A 40 11.89 43.63 -6.61
N SER A 41 10.84 44.41 -6.71
CA SER A 41 9.66 44.21 -7.54
C SER A 41 9.78 44.87 -8.90
N LEU A 42 8.91 44.38 -9.83
CA LEU A 42 8.27 45.10 -10.96
C LEU A 42 9.08 45.35 -12.24
N TYR A 43 8.65 44.90 -13.40
CA TYR A 43 7.66 45.60 -14.23
C TYR A 43 7.15 44.73 -15.39
N ARG A 44 5.87 44.81 -15.60
CA ARG A 44 5.11 44.40 -16.80
C ARG A 44 5.43 45.34 -17.96
N HIS A 45 5.52 44.84 -19.18
CA HIS A 45 4.74 45.41 -20.31
C HIS A 45 4.61 44.45 -21.49
N SER A 46 3.50 44.54 -22.05
CA SER A 46 2.73 43.90 -23.08
C SER A 46 3.14 44.24 -24.52
N ARG A 47 2.76 43.30 -25.42
CA ARG A 47 2.30 43.47 -26.83
C ARG A 47 3.30 43.93 -27.89
N ALA A 48 3.53 43.22 -28.97
CA ALA A 48 2.69 43.13 -30.16
C ALA A 48 3.40 42.36 -31.28
N SER A 49 2.61 41.67 -32.04
CA SER A 49 2.85 41.02 -33.31
C SER A 49 3.43 41.92 -34.38
N GLN A 50 4.32 41.41 -35.25
CA GLN A 50 4.16 41.55 -36.70
C GLN A 50 5.17 40.70 -37.47
N GLN A 51 4.67 40.02 -38.45
CA GLN A 51 5.36 39.35 -39.54
C GLN A 51 6.10 40.37 -40.44
N PHE A 52 7.22 39.95 -41.07
CA PHE A 52 7.49 40.13 -42.50
C PHE A 52 8.91 39.64 -42.86
N SER A 53 9.02 38.77 -43.83
CA SER A 53 10.18 38.49 -44.67
C SER A 53 9.95 39.19 -46.03
N PRO A 54 10.80 39.13 -47.04
CA PRO A 54 12.25 38.94 -47.17
C PRO A 54 12.95 39.98 -48.11
N THR A 55 14.23 39.69 -48.43
CA THR A 55 15.01 40.18 -49.58
C THR A 55 15.73 41.55 -49.42
N SER A 56 17.05 41.60 -49.57
CA SER A 56 17.80 41.95 -50.79
C SER A 56 19.28 42.20 -50.47
N ARG A 57 20.09 41.84 -51.43
CA ARG A 57 21.54 42.11 -51.61
C ARG A 57 21.82 43.59 -51.66
N ILE A 58 23.08 43.97 -51.32
CA ILE A 58 23.99 45.00 -51.99
C ILE A 58 25.27 44.98 -51.17
N SER A 59 26.35 44.60 -51.69
CA SER A 59 27.58 45.07 -52.34
C SER A 59 28.42 46.07 -51.53
N ALA A 60 29.64 45.63 -51.31
CA ALA A 60 30.95 46.26 -51.38
C ALA A 60 31.15 47.78 -51.05
N SER A 61 32.09 47.98 -50.17
CA SER A 61 33.17 48.93 -50.46
C SER A 61 34.39 48.76 -49.54
N ARG A 62 35.55 48.82 -50.19
CA ARG A 62 36.90 48.75 -49.69
C ARG A 62 37.20 49.89 -48.73
N LEU A 63 38.03 49.65 -47.74
CA LEU A 63 39.07 50.61 -47.28
C LEU A 63 40.33 49.85 -46.90
N GLN A 64 41.39 50.12 -47.68
CA GLN A 64 42.76 49.70 -47.46
C GLN A 64 43.37 50.51 -46.32
N TYR A 65 44.00 49.83 -45.35
CA TYR A 65 45.11 50.40 -44.62
C TYR A 65 46.31 49.47 -44.67
N ARG A 66 47.38 50.00 -45.24
CA ARG A 66 48.72 49.47 -45.41
C ARG A 66 49.48 49.65 -44.10
N PHE A 67 49.98 48.59 -43.47
CA PHE A 67 51.15 48.73 -42.60
C PHE A 67 52.11 47.56 -42.79
N LEU A 68 53.30 47.93 -42.88
CA LEU A 68 54.58 47.27 -43.10
C LEU A 68 54.77 45.91 -42.49
N SER A 69 55.36 45.09 -43.33
CA SER A 69 55.91 43.76 -43.07
C SER A 69 57.16 43.86 -42.18
N THR A 70 57.17 43.02 -41.13
CA THR A 70 58.39 42.43 -40.60
C THR A 70 58.17 40.91 -40.64
N GLU A 71 58.90 40.31 -41.56
CA GLU A 71 58.92 38.84 -41.68
C GLU A 71 59.61 38.24 -40.47
N THR A 72 58.88 37.46 -39.74
CA THR A 72 59.44 36.36 -38.92
C THR A 72 59.04 35.05 -39.56
N PRO A 73 59.94 34.10 -39.67
CA PRO A 73 59.67 32.83 -40.39
C PRO A 73 58.59 32.02 -39.62
N VAL A 74 57.52 31.75 -40.33
CA VAL A 74 56.48 30.83 -39.88
C VAL A 74 57.07 29.41 -39.89
N PRO A 75 57.07 28.70 -38.75
CA PRO A 75 57.38 27.29 -38.75
C PRO A 75 56.30 26.53 -39.52
N GLU A 76 56.68 25.73 -40.46
CA GLU A 76 55.81 24.78 -41.19
C GLU A 76 54.94 23.99 -40.23
N PRO A 77 53.62 23.82 -40.50
CA PRO A 77 52.79 22.93 -39.70
C PRO A 77 53.28 21.49 -39.93
N THR A 78 54.02 20.98 -38.98
CA THR A 78 54.27 19.57 -38.87
C THR A 78 52.95 18.86 -38.94
N LYS A 79 52.70 18.04 -39.97
CA LYS A 79 51.63 17.05 -40.07
C LYS A 79 51.79 16.02 -38.93
N GLN A 80 51.52 16.44 -37.70
CA GLN A 80 51.42 15.52 -36.56
C GLN A 80 50.10 14.78 -36.67
N LEU A 81 50.19 13.60 -37.33
CA LEU A 81 49.54 12.36 -36.96
C LEU A 81 48.17 12.52 -36.26
N LEU A 82 47.12 12.87 -37.04
CA LEU A 82 45.73 12.66 -36.67
C LEU A 82 45.47 11.17 -36.36
N GLY A 83 46.20 10.27 -37.01
CA GLY A 83 46.15 8.82 -36.78
C GLY A 83 46.53 8.37 -35.38
N GLY A 84 47.48 9.04 -34.72
CA GLY A 84 47.89 8.64 -33.35
C GLY A 84 46.85 9.00 -32.23
N ARG A 85 46.03 10.07 -32.45
CA ARG A 85 44.96 10.40 -31.51
C ARG A 85 43.76 9.46 -31.67
N ILE A 86 43.40 9.12 -32.90
CA ILE A 86 42.32 8.16 -33.19
C ILE A 86 42.72 6.76 -32.71
N LEU A 87 43.97 6.35 -32.91
CA LEU A 87 44.45 5.05 -32.40
C LEU A 87 44.46 4.98 -30.88
N ARG A 88 44.87 6.04 -30.18
CA ARG A 88 44.82 6.15 -28.70
C ARG A 88 43.40 6.19 -28.17
N PHE A 89 42.48 6.84 -28.85
CA PHE A 89 41.05 6.86 -28.48
C PHE A 89 40.43 5.48 -28.70
N GLY A 90 40.69 4.83 -29.85
CA GLY A 90 40.27 3.45 -30.12
C GLY A 90 40.81 2.47 -29.08
N PHE A 91 42.08 2.59 -28.70
CA PHE A 91 42.67 1.75 -27.66
C PHE A 91 42.06 1.97 -26.27
N ARG A 92 41.71 3.21 -25.92
CA ARG A 92 41.00 3.54 -24.65
C ARG A 92 39.58 2.96 -24.64
N VAL A 93 38.85 3.07 -25.74
CA VAL A 93 37.52 2.45 -25.88
C VAL A 93 37.60 0.93 -25.79
N LEU A 94 38.59 0.33 -26.44
CA LEU A 94 38.81 -1.11 -26.41
C LEU A 94 39.24 -1.59 -25.00
N ALA A 95 40.10 -0.84 -24.32
CA ALA A 95 40.52 -1.13 -22.95
C ALA A 95 39.34 -0.95 -21.96
N PHE A 96 38.51 0.06 -22.15
CA PHE A 96 37.31 0.26 -21.33
C PHE A 96 36.29 -0.86 -21.56
N SER A 97 35.99 -1.19 -22.83
CA SER A 97 35.07 -2.29 -23.14
C SER A 97 35.61 -3.65 -22.67
N GLY A 98 36.92 -3.91 -22.83
CA GLY A 98 37.58 -5.07 -22.25
C GLY A 98 37.49 -5.10 -20.72
N GLY A 99 37.69 -3.98 -20.06
CA GLY A 99 37.51 -3.82 -18.61
C GLY A 99 36.08 -4.14 -18.16
N VAL A 100 35.07 -3.65 -18.88
CA VAL A 100 33.65 -3.92 -18.60
C VAL A 100 33.31 -5.41 -18.75
N VAL A 101 33.85 -6.04 -19.83
CA VAL A 101 33.66 -7.49 -20.05
C VAL A 101 34.35 -8.32 -18.96
N LEU A 102 35.59 -7.99 -18.60
CA LEU A 102 36.31 -8.66 -17.53
C LEU A 102 35.64 -8.49 -16.16
N PHE A 103 35.12 -7.27 -15.87
CA PHE A 103 34.34 -7.01 -14.67
C PHE A 103 33.04 -7.83 -14.66
N GLY A 104 32.33 -7.89 -15.79
CA GLY A 104 31.13 -8.73 -15.94
C GLY A 104 31.44 -10.21 -15.75
N ALA A 105 32.53 -10.72 -16.37
CA ALA A 105 32.99 -12.09 -16.18
C ALA A 105 33.38 -12.35 -14.71
N GLY A 106 34.08 -11.41 -14.07
CA GLY A 106 34.40 -11.49 -12.64
C GLY A 106 33.16 -11.57 -11.74
N LEU A 107 32.12 -10.78 -12.03
CA LEU A 107 30.84 -10.87 -11.31
C LEU A 107 30.15 -12.23 -11.52
N VAL A 108 30.16 -12.75 -12.73
CA VAL A 108 29.60 -14.08 -13.02
C VAL A 108 30.37 -15.16 -12.27
N CYS A 109 31.71 -15.14 -12.29
CA CYS A 109 32.54 -16.08 -11.52
C CYS A 109 32.28 -15.95 -10.02
N ALA A 110 32.22 -14.72 -9.49
CA ALA A 110 31.89 -14.47 -8.08
C ALA A 110 30.52 -15.02 -7.73
N PHE A 111 29.52 -14.86 -8.61
CA PHE A 111 28.19 -15.45 -8.45
C PHE A 111 28.25 -16.98 -8.39
N PHE A 112 28.95 -17.65 -9.27
CA PHE A 112 29.06 -19.10 -9.24
C PHE A 112 29.81 -19.60 -8.01
N VAL A 113 30.87 -18.89 -7.58
CA VAL A 113 31.57 -19.22 -6.31
C VAL A 113 30.63 -19.06 -5.14
N TYR A 114 29.88 -17.95 -5.10
CA TYR A 114 28.87 -17.72 -4.05
C TYR A 114 27.79 -18.82 -4.07
N ASP A 115 27.23 -19.11 -5.24
CA ASP A 115 26.24 -20.17 -5.42
C ASP A 115 26.77 -21.52 -4.92
N ALA A 116 27.98 -21.92 -5.36
CA ALA A 116 28.62 -23.14 -4.92
C ALA A 116 28.85 -23.24 -3.41
N THR A 117 29.11 -22.10 -2.74
CA THR A 117 29.28 -22.06 -1.28
C THR A 117 27.94 -22.04 -0.50
N THR A 118 26.82 -21.84 -1.18
CA THR A 118 25.48 -21.90 -0.54
C THR A 118 24.96 -23.34 -0.42
N TYR A 119 25.51 -24.31 -1.19
CA TYR A 119 25.15 -25.71 -1.05
C TYR A 119 25.78 -26.29 0.23
N ARG A 120 24.95 -26.54 1.22
CA ARG A 120 25.37 -27.24 2.44
C ARG A 120 25.48 -28.72 2.15
N THR A 121 26.68 -29.25 2.29
CA THR A 121 26.97 -30.71 2.18
C THR A 121 26.89 -31.42 3.52
N ASP A 122 26.91 -30.65 4.63
CA ASP A 122 26.90 -31.22 5.97
C ASP A 122 25.44 -31.41 6.42
N THR A 123 24.97 -32.62 6.31
CA THR A 123 23.82 -33.14 7.03
C THR A 123 24.26 -33.51 8.44
N ASP A 124 24.75 -32.55 9.21
CA ASP A 124 24.83 -32.74 10.64
C ASP A 124 23.41 -32.87 11.16
N ASN A 125 22.97 -34.11 11.29
CA ASN A 125 21.79 -34.49 12.07
C ASN A 125 22.05 -34.14 13.53
N THR A 126 22.02 -32.83 13.83
CA THR A 126 21.85 -32.40 15.21
C THR A 126 20.41 -32.70 15.53
N ASP A 127 20.17 -33.74 16.34
CA ASP A 127 18.88 -33.99 16.95
C ASP A 127 18.49 -32.72 17.73
N ILE A 128 17.63 -31.91 17.13
CA ILE A 128 17.09 -30.73 17.81
C ILE A 128 16.08 -31.24 18.82
N PRO A 129 16.34 -31.09 20.13
CA PRO A 129 15.44 -31.63 21.14
C PRO A 129 14.09 -30.93 21.08
N VAL A 130 13.05 -31.65 20.70
CA VAL A 130 11.68 -31.15 20.74
C VAL A 130 11.10 -31.39 22.14
N SER A 131 10.53 -30.38 22.74
CA SER A 131 9.91 -30.49 24.06
C SER A 131 8.71 -31.44 24.03
N GLN A 132 8.64 -32.36 24.99
CA GLN A 132 7.48 -33.26 25.15
C GLN A 132 6.18 -32.47 25.36
N HIS A 133 6.22 -31.28 25.96
CA HIS A 133 5.04 -30.41 26.10
C HIS A 133 4.56 -29.83 24.77
N ALA A 134 5.45 -29.63 23.79
CA ALA A 134 5.06 -29.20 22.45
C ALA A 134 4.37 -30.33 21.66
N LEU A 135 4.79 -31.59 21.88
CA LEU A 135 4.22 -32.78 21.22
C LEU A 135 2.91 -33.25 21.88
N ASN A 136 2.76 -33.05 23.19
CA ASN A 136 1.61 -33.43 23.98
C ASN A 136 1.03 -32.24 24.73
N PRO A 137 0.39 -31.28 24.05
CA PRO A 137 -0.15 -30.07 24.65
C PRO A 137 -1.30 -30.40 25.62
N ARG A 138 -1.37 -29.65 26.72
CA ARG A 138 -2.50 -29.70 27.67
C ARG A 138 -3.79 -29.33 26.93
N ARG A 139 -4.88 -29.97 27.29
CA ARG A 139 -6.21 -29.62 26.78
C ARG A 139 -6.94 -28.71 27.76
N GLY A 140 -7.72 -27.78 27.22
CA GLY A 140 -8.47 -26.81 28.01
C GLY A 140 -9.28 -25.86 27.16
N GLY A 141 -9.69 -24.74 27.75
CA GLY A 141 -10.51 -23.73 27.10
C GLY A 141 -11.97 -24.17 26.89
N PRO A 142 -12.83 -23.29 26.34
CA PRO A 142 -14.26 -23.51 26.21
C PRO A 142 -14.65 -24.77 25.43
N LYS A 143 -13.82 -25.23 24.48
CA LYS A 143 -14.07 -26.41 23.65
C LYS A 143 -13.17 -27.61 24.00
N ASN A 144 -12.42 -27.51 25.10
CA ASN A 144 -11.47 -28.54 25.52
C ASN A 144 -10.53 -29.00 24.41
N LEU A 145 -9.90 -28.02 23.71
CA LEU A 145 -8.93 -28.26 22.64
C LEU A 145 -7.49 -28.29 23.20
N PRO A 146 -6.52 -28.84 22.45
CA PRO A 146 -5.10 -28.71 22.80
C PRO A 146 -4.68 -27.22 22.89
N ILE A 147 -3.91 -26.87 23.92
CA ILE A 147 -3.37 -25.50 24.09
C ILE A 147 -1.88 -25.52 23.78
N ALA A 148 -1.46 -24.84 22.71
CA ALA A 148 -0.07 -24.74 22.29
C ALA A 148 0.67 -23.70 23.15
N GLU A 149 1.01 -24.06 24.38
CA GLU A 149 1.79 -23.21 25.30
C GLU A 149 3.25 -23.09 24.87
N VAL A 150 3.80 -24.17 24.33
CA VAL A 150 5.15 -24.32 23.81
C VAL A 150 5.07 -24.74 22.35
N LEU A 151 5.79 -24.07 21.48
CA LEU A 151 5.86 -24.41 20.06
C LEU A 151 7.02 -25.38 19.79
N VAL A 152 6.90 -26.17 18.72
CA VAL A 152 7.87 -27.20 18.36
C VAL A 152 9.28 -26.63 18.17
N ASP A 153 9.38 -25.42 17.65
CA ASP A 153 10.63 -24.74 17.35
C ASP A 153 11.11 -23.75 18.43
N ASP A 154 10.51 -23.77 19.65
CA ASP A 154 10.92 -22.92 20.78
C ASP A 154 12.32 -23.22 21.29
N HIS A 155 12.85 -24.41 21.02
CA HIS A 155 14.16 -24.88 21.51
C HIS A 155 15.21 -24.98 20.40
N ASP A 156 14.92 -24.51 19.17
CA ASP A 156 15.85 -24.61 18.02
C ASP A 156 17.19 -23.89 18.23
N CYS A 157 17.21 -22.83 19.04
CA CYS A 157 18.41 -22.09 19.34
C CYS A 157 18.30 -21.33 20.68
N GLU A 158 19.44 -21.05 21.32
CA GLU A 158 19.51 -20.31 22.60
C GLU A 158 18.71 -19.01 22.55
N SER A 159 18.74 -18.32 21.43
CA SER A 159 18.04 -17.05 21.27
C SER A 159 16.51 -17.16 21.25
N LYS A 160 15.93 -18.33 20.99
CA LYS A 160 14.50 -18.60 21.14
C LYS A 160 14.17 -19.03 22.56
N VAL A 161 15.05 -19.80 23.19
CA VAL A 161 14.94 -20.17 24.60
C VAL A 161 14.87 -18.93 25.50
N ASP A 162 15.66 -17.90 25.21
CA ASP A 162 15.66 -16.62 25.94
C ASP A 162 14.32 -15.87 25.85
N GLN A 163 13.49 -16.17 24.87
CA GLN A 163 12.18 -15.53 24.67
C GLN A 163 11.03 -16.25 25.39
N LYS A 164 11.24 -17.43 25.93
CA LYS A 164 10.22 -18.26 26.58
C LYS A 164 9.49 -17.54 27.72
N ASP A 165 10.22 -16.71 28.47
CA ASP A 165 9.68 -15.94 29.61
C ASP A 165 9.17 -14.54 29.19
N LYS A 166 9.23 -14.19 27.91
CA LYS A 166 8.74 -12.90 27.41
C LYS A 166 7.23 -12.92 27.19
N PRO A 167 6.56 -11.75 27.23
CA PRO A 167 5.13 -11.67 26.94
C PRO A 167 4.80 -12.22 25.54
N LYS A 168 3.78 -13.06 25.46
CA LYS A 168 3.33 -13.68 24.21
C LYS A 168 2.56 -12.66 23.36
N LEU A 169 3.12 -12.29 22.22
CA LEU A 169 2.49 -11.42 21.22
C LEU A 169 2.00 -12.26 20.05
N VAL A 170 0.70 -12.41 19.93
CA VAL A 170 0.07 -13.09 18.79
C VAL A 170 -0.39 -12.08 17.76
N ILE A 171 0.02 -12.28 16.51
CA ILE A 171 -0.34 -11.42 15.37
C ILE A 171 -1.15 -12.25 14.36
N LEU A 172 -2.40 -11.87 14.11
CA LEU A 172 -3.28 -12.53 13.16
C LEU A 172 -3.23 -11.83 11.80
N GLY A 173 -2.75 -12.55 10.77
CA GLY A 173 -2.63 -12.04 9.41
C GLY A 173 -1.22 -11.58 9.05
N THR A 174 -0.95 -11.57 7.74
CA THR A 174 0.35 -11.16 7.14
C THR A 174 0.21 -10.00 6.14
N GLY A 175 -0.82 -9.16 6.35
CA GLY A 175 -1.07 -7.97 5.53
C GLY A 175 -0.15 -6.78 5.87
N TRP A 176 -0.44 -5.64 5.28
CA TRP A 176 0.33 -4.40 5.41
C TRP A 176 0.57 -3.96 6.85
N GLY A 177 -0.48 -4.01 7.69
CA GLY A 177 -0.37 -3.61 9.09
C GLY A 177 0.53 -4.54 9.89
N SER A 178 0.31 -5.84 9.75
CA SER A 178 1.10 -6.87 10.47
C SER A 178 2.56 -6.85 10.08
N VAL A 179 2.88 -6.71 8.78
CA VAL A 179 4.28 -6.62 8.31
C VAL A 179 4.95 -5.33 8.78
N ALA A 180 4.24 -4.20 8.75
CA ALA A 180 4.77 -2.94 9.28
C ALA A 180 5.01 -3.00 10.79
N LEU A 181 4.11 -3.64 11.54
CA LEU A 181 4.28 -3.92 12.96
C LEU A 181 5.54 -4.76 13.19
N MET A 182 5.65 -5.92 12.56
CA MET A 182 6.80 -6.82 12.69
C MET A 182 8.12 -6.16 12.34
N LYS A 183 8.16 -5.32 11.29
CA LYS A 183 9.36 -4.57 10.90
C LYS A 183 9.77 -3.50 11.91
N SER A 184 8.84 -3.02 12.72
CA SER A 184 9.06 -1.96 13.71
C SER A 184 9.38 -2.50 15.11
N LEU A 185 9.06 -3.76 15.39
CA LEU A 185 9.38 -4.41 16.67
C LEU A 185 10.88 -4.65 16.82
N ASN A 186 11.37 -4.49 18.03
CA ASN A 186 12.70 -4.91 18.41
C ASN A 186 12.74 -6.42 18.61
N PRO A 187 13.78 -7.11 18.11
CA PRO A 187 13.97 -8.53 18.39
C PRO A 187 14.18 -8.80 19.88
N GLY A 188 13.48 -9.80 20.43
CA GLY A 188 13.68 -10.27 21.78
C GLY A 188 12.86 -9.58 22.89
N ASP A 189 12.07 -8.54 22.55
CA ASP A 189 11.20 -7.88 23.54
C ASP A 189 9.94 -8.71 23.82
N TYR A 190 9.48 -9.52 22.85
CA TYR A 190 8.27 -10.36 22.92
C TYR A 190 8.53 -11.75 22.35
N HIS A 191 7.81 -12.74 22.85
CA HIS A 191 7.64 -14.05 22.19
C HIS A 191 6.57 -13.91 21.09
N VAL A 192 7.01 -13.71 19.84
CA VAL A 192 6.13 -13.35 18.72
C VAL A 192 5.67 -14.58 17.99
N THR A 193 4.36 -14.78 17.87
CA THR A 193 3.74 -15.81 17.02
C THR A 193 2.82 -15.18 15.99
N VAL A 194 3.07 -15.47 14.72
CA VAL A 194 2.27 -14.97 13.58
C VAL A 194 1.42 -16.10 13.03
N VAL A 195 0.13 -15.86 12.90
CA VAL A 195 -0.84 -16.82 12.34
C VAL A 195 -1.47 -16.26 11.08
N SER A 196 -1.38 -17.00 9.97
CA SER A 196 -2.02 -16.61 8.71
C SER A 196 -2.26 -17.83 7.82
N PRO A 197 -3.36 -17.88 7.06
CA PRO A 197 -3.60 -18.93 6.07
C PRO A 197 -2.60 -18.89 4.91
N VAL A 198 -1.95 -17.75 4.67
CA VAL A 198 -0.93 -17.57 3.63
C VAL A 198 0.44 -17.31 4.24
N ASN A 199 1.50 -17.87 3.64
CA ASN A 199 2.89 -17.80 4.12
C ASN A 199 3.72 -16.67 3.48
N TYR A 200 3.04 -15.67 2.93
CA TYR A 200 3.66 -14.53 2.27
C TYR A 200 2.93 -13.22 2.62
N PHE A 201 3.63 -12.13 2.45
CA PHE A 201 3.07 -10.79 2.31
C PHE A 201 2.82 -10.51 0.83
N LEU A 202 1.68 -9.92 0.49
CA LEU A 202 1.33 -9.52 -0.87
C LEU A 202 1.38 -7.99 -1.03
N PHE A 203 2.13 -7.52 -2.02
CA PHE A 203 2.17 -6.12 -2.42
C PHE A 203 0.96 -5.78 -3.31
N THR A 204 -0.18 -5.52 -2.68
CA THR A 204 -1.49 -5.39 -3.32
C THR A 204 -1.63 -4.28 -4.36
N PRO A 205 -0.93 -3.11 -4.29
CA PRO A 205 -1.13 -2.04 -5.28
C PRO A 205 -0.76 -2.42 -6.72
N MET A 206 0.15 -3.39 -6.89
CA MET A 206 0.59 -3.84 -8.22
C MET A 206 -0.11 -5.12 -8.68
N LEU A 207 -1.13 -5.58 -7.94
CA LEU A 207 -1.86 -6.80 -8.26
C LEU A 207 -2.63 -6.70 -9.61
N PRO A 208 -3.26 -5.57 -9.98
CA PRO A 208 -3.84 -5.39 -11.30
C PRO A 208 -2.83 -5.60 -12.44
N SER A 209 -1.61 -5.05 -12.32
CA SER A 209 -0.54 -5.21 -13.31
C SER A 209 -0.07 -6.66 -13.44
N ALA A 210 0.00 -7.41 -12.33
CA ALA A 210 0.37 -8.82 -12.36
C ALA A 210 -0.73 -9.72 -12.96
N THR A 211 -2.00 -9.32 -12.77
CA THR A 211 -3.15 -10.05 -13.31
C THR A 211 -3.15 -10.13 -14.84
N VAL A 212 -2.61 -9.12 -15.51
CA VAL A 212 -2.50 -9.07 -16.97
C VAL A 212 -1.10 -9.43 -17.50
N GLY A 213 -0.20 -9.91 -16.63
CA GLY A 213 1.14 -10.34 -17.04
C GLY A 213 2.16 -9.22 -17.23
N THR A 214 1.85 -7.97 -16.84
CA THR A 214 2.83 -6.87 -16.81
C THR A 214 3.95 -7.12 -15.79
N LEU A 215 3.62 -7.79 -14.68
CA LEU A 215 4.53 -8.23 -13.63
C LEU A 215 4.32 -9.71 -13.33
N GLY A 216 5.37 -10.38 -12.87
CA GLY A 216 5.27 -11.74 -12.34
C GLY A 216 4.61 -11.75 -10.96
N LEU A 217 3.73 -12.73 -10.68
CA LEU A 217 3.07 -12.86 -9.37
C LEU A 217 4.10 -13.04 -8.24
N SER A 218 5.19 -13.75 -8.50
CA SER A 218 6.31 -13.97 -7.57
C SER A 218 7.05 -12.68 -7.19
N SER A 219 6.97 -11.64 -8.03
CA SER A 219 7.63 -10.36 -7.80
C SER A 219 6.84 -9.47 -6.82
N LEU A 220 5.58 -9.81 -6.54
CA LEU A 220 4.73 -9.09 -5.60
C LEU A 220 4.70 -9.71 -4.20
N VAL A 221 5.35 -10.83 -3.98
CA VAL A 221 5.30 -11.55 -2.71
C VAL A 221 6.63 -11.54 -1.98
N GLU A 222 6.53 -11.40 -0.66
CA GLU A 222 7.66 -11.55 0.25
C GLU A 222 7.41 -12.72 1.20
N PRO A 223 8.33 -13.68 1.33
CA PRO A 223 8.18 -14.79 2.26
C PRO A 223 8.11 -14.28 3.70
N ILE A 224 7.00 -14.59 4.39
CA ILE A 224 6.76 -14.06 5.74
C ILE A 224 7.76 -14.62 6.77
N ARG A 225 8.21 -15.85 6.57
CA ARG A 225 9.18 -16.49 7.48
C ARG A 225 10.48 -15.70 7.60
N LEU A 226 10.93 -15.02 6.54
CA LEU A 226 12.11 -14.16 6.59
C LEU A 226 11.89 -12.91 7.47
N VAL A 227 10.68 -12.38 7.47
CA VAL A 227 10.31 -11.23 8.32
C VAL A 227 10.22 -11.66 9.78
N VAL A 228 9.62 -12.82 10.04
CA VAL A 228 9.43 -13.39 11.38
C VAL A 228 10.77 -13.84 11.98
N GLN A 229 11.66 -14.42 11.16
CA GLN A 229 13.00 -14.85 11.58
C GLN A 229 13.82 -13.70 12.17
N ARG A 230 13.68 -12.48 11.64
CA ARG A 230 14.33 -11.29 12.21
C ARG A 230 13.94 -11.03 13.66
N LEU A 231 12.70 -11.37 14.02
CA LEU A 231 12.17 -11.26 15.38
C LEU A 231 12.47 -12.49 16.24
N ARG A 232 13.07 -13.55 15.66
CA ARG A 232 13.23 -14.86 16.27
C ARG A 232 11.89 -15.50 16.65
N GLY A 233 10.82 -15.08 15.96
CA GLY A 233 9.46 -15.49 16.25
C GLY A 233 9.06 -16.75 15.48
N HIS A 234 7.79 -17.11 15.63
CA HIS A 234 7.16 -18.30 15.07
C HIS A 234 6.12 -17.94 14.02
N PHE A 235 5.99 -18.77 13.00
CA PHE A 235 4.95 -18.63 11.99
C PHE A 235 4.14 -19.92 11.87
N LEU A 236 2.82 -19.81 12.07
CA LEU A 236 1.86 -20.88 11.90
C LEU A 236 0.99 -20.62 10.66
N ARG A 237 1.03 -21.53 9.70
CA ARG A 237 0.13 -21.48 8.54
C ARG A 237 -1.22 -22.05 8.92
N ALA A 238 -2.08 -21.20 9.43
CA ALA A 238 -3.39 -21.58 9.96
C ALA A 238 -4.35 -20.39 9.95
N GLU A 239 -5.63 -20.63 10.15
CA GLU A 239 -6.68 -19.62 10.20
C GLU A 239 -7.14 -19.40 11.65
N ALA A 240 -7.25 -18.15 12.07
CA ALA A 240 -7.85 -17.80 13.35
C ALA A 240 -9.39 -17.83 13.21
N VAL A 241 -10.04 -18.64 14.03
CA VAL A 241 -11.48 -18.90 13.93
C VAL A 241 -12.30 -18.13 14.97
N ASP A 242 -11.75 -18.00 16.20
CA ASP A 242 -12.41 -17.34 17.32
C ASP A 242 -11.39 -16.85 18.35
N VAL A 243 -11.82 -15.98 19.27
CA VAL A 243 -11.02 -15.50 20.40
C VAL A 243 -11.83 -15.60 21.66
N ASP A 244 -11.23 -16.20 22.69
CA ASP A 244 -11.69 -16.15 24.06
C ASP A 244 -10.87 -15.07 24.80
N PHE A 245 -11.57 -14.06 25.31
CA PHE A 245 -10.93 -12.91 25.96
C PHE A 245 -10.68 -13.17 27.45
N ASP A 246 -11.46 -14.03 28.08
CA ASP A 246 -11.38 -14.33 29.51
C ASP A 246 -10.19 -15.23 29.82
N GLU A 247 -10.02 -16.31 29.02
CA GLU A 247 -8.87 -17.22 29.14
C GLU A 247 -7.66 -16.80 28.31
N LYS A 248 -7.76 -15.70 27.53
CA LYS A 248 -6.72 -15.18 26.60
C LYS A 248 -6.24 -16.24 25.59
N LEU A 249 -7.19 -16.89 24.94
CA LEU A 249 -6.95 -17.96 23.98
C LEU A 249 -7.46 -17.57 22.58
N VAL A 250 -6.63 -17.81 21.55
CA VAL A 250 -7.07 -17.73 20.15
C VAL A 250 -7.31 -19.14 19.63
N GLU A 251 -8.51 -19.42 19.16
CA GLU A 251 -8.84 -20.67 18.46
C GLU A 251 -8.28 -20.61 17.04
N ILE A 252 -7.45 -21.55 16.70
CA ILE A 252 -6.77 -21.67 15.41
C ILE A 252 -7.20 -22.96 14.73
N SER A 253 -7.51 -22.89 13.45
CA SER A 253 -7.85 -24.03 12.61
C SER A 253 -6.78 -24.22 11.54
N GLN A 254 -6.25 -25.39 11.44
CA GLN A 254 -5.33 -25.83 10.39
C GLN A 254 -5.94 -26.96 9.59
N VAL A 255 -5.69 -26.97 8.29
CA VAL A 255 -6.01 -28.12 7.43
C VAL A 255 -4.74 -28.94 7.29
N ASP A 256 -4.79 -30.21 7.66
CA ASP A 256 -3.67 -31.16 7.52
C ASP A 256 -3.52 -31.62 6.06
N CYS A 257 -2.54 -32.50 5.82
CA CYS A 257 -2.23 -33.03 4.48
C CYS A 257 -3.40 -33.87 3.89
N ASP A 258 -4.23 -34.41 4.74
CA ASP A 258 -5.39 -35.24 4.38
C ASP A 258 -6.68 -34.42 4.19
N GLY A 259 -6.58 -33.09 4.30
CA GLY A 259 -7.72 -32.17 4.18
C GLY A 259 -8.60 -32.10 5.44
N LYS A 260 -8.21 -32.77 6.55
CA LYS A 260 -8.94 -32.74 7.81
C LYS A 260 -8.58 -31.47 8.60
N ARG A 261 -9.60 -30.81 9.13
CA ARG A 261 -9.42 -29.65 10.00
C ARG A 261 -9.05 -30.08 11.42
N GLN A 262 -7.98 -29.51 11.94
CA GLN A 262 -7.53 -29.63 13.31
C GLN A 262 -7.58 -28.27 13.99
N ASN A 263 -8.26 -28.23 15.16
CA ASN A 263 -8.36 -27.00 15.94
C ASN A 263 -7.55 -27.12 17.23
N PHE A 264 -6.90 -26.04 17.60
CA PHE A 264 -6.15 -25.90 18.86
C PHE A 264 -6.19 -24.45 19.35
N TYR A 265 -5.80 -24.20 20.57
CA TYR A 265 -5.69 -22.87 21.14
C TYR A 265 -4.24 -22.39 21.19
N LEU A 266 -4.07 -21.09 20.96
CA LEU A 266 -2.82 -20.38 21.14
C LEU A 266 -3.01 -19.32 22.22
N PRO A 267 -2.28 -19.37 23.36
CA PRO A 267 -2.39 -18.39 24.42
C PRO A 267 -1.67 -17.08 24.04
N TYR A 268 -2.19 -15.94 24.51
CA TYR A 268 -1.61 -14.62 24.28
C TYR A 268 -1.61 -13.75 25.55
N ASP A 269 -0.64 -12.85 25.65
CA ASP A 269 -0.65 -11.69 26.54
C ASP A 269 -1.05 -10.43 25.81
N LYS A 270 -0.66 -10.33 24.52
CA LYS A 270 -1.09 -9.28 23.59
C LYS A 270 -1.52 -9.91 22.28
N LEU A 271 -2.67 -9.46 21.77
CA LEU A 271 -3.24 -9.93 20.52
C LEU A 271 -3.39 -8.77 19.54
N VAL A 272 -2.91 -8.94 18.32
CA VAL A 272 -3.11 -7.98 17.22
C VAL A 272 -3.89 -8.62 16.10
N ILE A 273 -5.09 -8.12 15.84
CA ILE A 273 -5.97 -8.58 14.78
C ILE A 273 -5.69 -7.77 13.53
N GLY A 274 -5.05 -8.41 12.54
CA GLY A 274 -4.68 -7.81 11.26
C GLY A 274 -5.11 -8.66 10.06
N VAL A 275 -6.28 -9.31 10.16
CA VAL A 275 -6.79 -10.29 9.18
C VAL A 275 -7.32 -9.67 7.87
N GLY A 276 -7.37 -8.33 7.78
CA GLY A 276 -7.88 -7.64 6.61
C GLY A 276 -9.40 -7.70 6.46
N SER A 277 -9.87 -7.51 5.23
CA SER A 277 -11.30 -7.46 4.88
C SER A 277 -11.61 -8.37 3.70
N THR A 278 -12.87 -8.73 3.54
CA THR A 278 -13.41 -9.41 2.35
C THR A 278 -14.08 -8.41 1.40
N THR A 279 -14.49 -8.86 0.22
CA THR A 279 -15.23 -8.02 -0.73
C THR A 279 -16.72 -8.00 -0.38
N ASN A 280 -17.34 -6.83 -0.45
CA ASN A 280 -18.76 -6.69 -0.18
C ASN A 280 -19.59 -7.17 -1.37
N GLN A 281 -20.53 -8.05 -1.11
CA GLN A 281 -21.42 -8.63 -2.11
C GLN A 281 -22.68 -7.76 -2.35
N HIS A 282 -22.97 -6.81 -1.48
CA HIS A 282 -24.15 -5.92 -1.55
C HIS A 282 -25.49 -6.62 -1.75
N GLY A 283 -25.59 -7.92 -1.50
CA GLY A 283 -26.80 -8.73 -1.71
C GLY A 283 -27.14 -8.99 -3.19
N VAL A 284 -26.19 -8.76 -4.11
CA VAL A 284 -26.36 -9.05 -5.53
C VAL A 284 -26.33 -10.55 -5.76
N LYS A 285 -27.26 -11.08 -6.55
CA LYS A 285 -27.31 -12.48 -6.93
C LYS A 285 -26.37 -12.78 -8.08
N GLY A 286 -25.87 -14.03 -8.16
CA GLY A 286 -25.05 -14.51 -9.28
C GLY A 286 -23.56 -14.13 -9.19
N LEU A 287 -23.08 -13.72 -8.04
CA LEU A 287 -21.65 -13.34 -7.85
C LEU A 287 -20.70 -14.54 -7.96
N GLU A 288 -21.21 -15.77 -7.96
CA GLU A 288 -20.48 -16.98 -8.30
C GLU A 288 -19.96 -17.00 -9.74
N HIS A 289 -20.54 -16.18 -10.62
CA HIS A 289 -20.08 -15.99 -12.01
C HIS A 289 -18.99 -14.90 -12.12
N CYS A 290 -18.73 -14.14 -11.04
CA CYS A 290 -17.74 -13.10 -11.00
C CYS A 290 -16.38 -13.59 -10.46
N ASN A 291 -15.34 -12.85 -10.81
CA ASN A 291 -14.02 -12.99 -10.21
C ASN A 291 -13.78 -11.85 -9.21
N PHE A 292 -13.03 -12.13 -8.16
CA PHE A 292 -12.56 -11.13 -7.20
C PHE A 292 -11.06 -10.91 -7.39
N LEU A 293 -10.52 -9.81 -6.87
CA LEU A 293 -9.09 -9.50 -6.99
C LEU A 293 -8.54 -9.03 -5.65
N LYS A 294 -8.14 -9.98 -4.81
CA LYS A 294 -7.51 -9.73 -3.50
C LYS A 294 -6.29 -10.62 -3.22
N SER A 295 -6.19 -11.75 -3.87
CA SER A 295 -5.14 -12.75 -3.67
C SER A 295 -4.37 -13.03 -4.96
N ILE A 296 -3.26 -13.76 -4.83
CA ILE A 296 -2.50 -14.26 -5.98
C ILE A 296 -3.31 -15.26 -6.79
N ASP A 297 -4.07 -16.12 -6.10
CA ASP A 297 -4.89 -17.12 -6.75
C ASP A 297 -6.01 -16.49 -7.56
N ASP A 298 -6.61 -15.41 -7.05
CA ASP A 298 -7.56 -14.59 -7.82
C ASP A 298 -6.91 -14.05 -9.10
N ALA A 299 -5.74 -13.44 -9.00
CA ALA A 299 -5.02 -12.90 -10.15
C ALA A 299 -4.69 -13.97 -11.19
N ARG A 300 -4.29 -15.18 -10.73
CA ARG A 300 -4.04 -16.33 -11.60
C ARG A 300 -5.30 -16.79 -12.32
N GLN A 301 -6.43 -16.93 -11.58
CA GLN A 301 -7.71 -17.33 -12.15
C GLN A 301 -8.24 -16.31 -13.16
N ILE A 302 -8.10 -15.01 -12.87
CA ILE A 302 -8.49 -13.94 -13.81
C ILE A 302 -7.67 -14.04 -15.09
N LYS A 303 -6.34 -14.12 -14.98
CA LYS A 303 -5.45 -14.28 -16.15
C LYS A 303 -5.84 -15.49 -16.99
N ALA A 304 -6.03 -16.64 -16.35
CA ALA A 304 -6.44 -17.86 -17.01
C ALA A 304 -7.80 -17.72 -17.73
N LYS A 305 -8.77 -17.07 -17.09
CA LYS A 305 -10.11 -16.85 -17.65
C LYS A 305 -10.06 -15.92 -18.86
N VAL A 306 -9.32 -14.79 -18.75
CA VAL A 306 -9.17 -13.84 -19.86
C VAL A 306 -8.52 -14.50 -21.07
N LEU A 307 -7.38 -15.19 -20.87
CA LEU A 307 -6.67 -15.88 -21.96
C LEU A 307 -7.53 -16.98 -22.58
N ARG A 308 -8.23 -17.79 -21.76
CA ARG A 308 -9.14 -18.79 -22.25
C ARG A 308 -10.26 -18.22 -23.14
N ASN A 309 -10.82 -17.07 -22.76
CA ASN A 309 -11.86 -16.42 -23.57
C ASN A 309 -11.31 -16.00 -24.94
N LEU A 310 -10.07 -15.48 -24.97
CA LEU A 310 -9.40 -15.09 -26.23
C LEU A 310 -9.13 -16.32 -27.13
N GLU A 311 -8.66 -17.42 -26.55
CA GLU A 311 -8.43 -18.67 -27.29
C GLU A 311 -9.72 -19.23 -27.88
N VAL A 312 -10.79 -19.32 -27.06
CA VAL A 312 -12.09 -19.83 -27.54
C VAL A 312 -12.71 -18.91 -28.59
N ALA A 313 -12.57 -17.59 -28.45
CA ALA A 313 -13.04 -16.63 -29.45
C ALA A 313 -12.35 -16.78 -30.83
N CYS A 314 -11.16 -17.39 -30.89
CA CYS A 314 -10.43 -17.66 -32.12
C CYS A 314 -10.79 -18.99 -32.79
N LEU A 315 -11.61 -19.84 -32.16
CA LEU A 315 -11.97 -21.12 -32.73
C LEU A 315 -12.94 -20.94 -33.92
N PRO A 316 -12.80 -21.72 -34.99
CA PRO A 316 -13.70 -21.63 -36.15
C PRO A 316 -15.13 -22.12 -35.87
N THR A 317 -15.36 -22.77 -34.75
CA THR A 317 -16.65 -23.30 -34.30
C THR A 317 -17.39 -22.33 -33.38
N THR A 318 -16.81 -21.21 -32.99
CA THR A 318 -17.44 -20.20 -32.13
C THR A 318 -18.35 -19.29 -32.97
N SER A 319 -19.65 -19.19 -32.60
CA SER A 319 -20.58 -18.30 -33.26
C SER A 319 -20.26 -16.82 -33.02
N ASP A 320 -20.78 -15.94 -33.85
CA ASP A 320 -20.56 -14.50 -33.74
C ASP A 320 -21.13 -13.93 -32.44
N GLU A 321 -22.27 -14.45 -31.94
CA GLU A 321 -22.85 -14.04 -30.67
C GLU A 321 -21.97 -14.47 -29.49
N GLU A 322 -21.52 -15.73 -29.51
CA GLU A 322 -20.65 -16.27 -28.49
C GLU A 322 -19.29 -15.55 -28.50
N ARG A 323 -18.75 -15.25 -29.67
CA ARG A 323 -17.51 -14.48 -29.81
C ARG A 323 -17.64 -13.09 -29.20
N LYS A 324 -18.73 -12.36 -29.50
CA LYS A 324 -19.00 -11.04 -28.88
C LYS A 324 -19.13 -11.14 -27.37
N ARG A 325 -19.78 -12.19 -26.86
CA ARG A 325 -19.90 -12.43 -25.44
C ARG A 325 -18.54 -12.68 -24.79
N LEU A 326 -17.73 -13.57 -25.35
CA LEU A 326 -16.38 -13.92 -24.83
C LEU A 326 -15.44 -12.74 -24.79
N LEU A 327 -15.54 -11.81 -25.76
CA LEU A 327 -14.72 -10.61 -25.88
C LEU A 327 -15.31 -9.39 -25.12
N SER A 328 -16.38 -9.59 -24.37
CA SER A 328 -16.96 -8.57 -23.49
C SER A 328 -16.47 -8.76 -22.05
N PHE A 329 -15.70 -7.79 -21.56
CA PHE A 329 -15.09 -7.76 -20.24
C PHE A 329 -15.77 -6.69 -19.38
N VAL A 330 -16.33 -7.09 -18.25
CA VAL A 330 -17.08 -6.19 -17.36
C VAL A 330 -16.33 -6.04 -16.04
N VAL A 331 -16.15 -4.81 -15.60
CA VAL A 331 -15.58 -4.46 -14.30
C VAL A 331 -16.65 -3.75 -13.48
N CYS A 332 -17.02 -4.32 -12.34
CA CYS A 332 -17.98 -3.75 -11.41
C CYS A 332 -17.25 -3.06 -10.25
N GLY A 333 -17.34 -1.73 -10.20
CA GLY A 333 -16.71 -0.87 -9.20
C GLY A 333 -15.65 0.05 -9.77
N GLY A 334 -15.93 1.35 -9.80
CA GLY A 334 -15.03 2.41 -10.26
C GLY A 334 -14.08 2.95 -9.17
N GLY A 335 -13.74 2.12 -8.19
CA GLY A 335 -12.66 2.41 -7.24
C GLY A 335 -11.27 2.19 -7.86
N PRO A 336 -10.17 2.50 -7.15
CA PRO A 336 -8.81 2.39 -7.70
C PRO A 336 -8.51 1.02 -8.31
N THR A 337 -8.84 -0.08 -7.62
CA THR A 337 -8.58 -1.44 -8.11
C THR A 337 -9.31 -1.75 -9.42
N GLY A 338 -10.59 -1.37 -9.53
CA GLY A 338 -11.36 -1.62 -10.75
C GLY A 338 -10.89 -0.77 -11.91
N VAL A 339 -10.55 0.49 -11.66
CA VAL A 339 -10.02 1.43 -12.66
C VAL A 339 -8.65 0.97 -13.15
N GLU A 340 -7.72 0.64 -12.26
CA GLU A 340 -6.39 0.15 -12.62
C GLU A 340 -6.44 -1.18 -13.36
N PHE A 341 -7.32 -2.10 -12.95
CA PHE A 341 -7.49 -3.36 -13.67
C PHE A 341 -8.09 -3.14 -15.07
N ALA A 342 -9.11 -2.29 -15.23
CA ALA A 342 -9.68 -1.97 -16.52
C ALA A 342 -8.65 -1.35 -17.47
N ALA A 343 -7.81 -0.46 -16.95
CA ALA A 343 -6.71 0.18 -17.68
C ALA A 343 -5.64 -0.82 -18.11
N GLU A 344 -5.15 -1.64 -17.20
CA GLU A 344 -4.12 -2.66 -17.49
C GLU A 344 -4.65 -3.75 -18.43
N LEU A 345 -5.92 -4.16 -18.29
CA LEU A 345 -6.58 -5.09 -19.19
C LEU A 345 -6.68 -4.50 -20.60
N PHE A 346 -7.12 -3.25 -20.70
CA PHE A 346 -7.22 -2.55 -21.99
C PHE A 346 -5.84 -2.44 -22.66
N ASP A 347 -4.79 -2.07 -21.90
CA ASP A 347 -3.43 -1.98 -22.43
C ASP A 347 -2.93 -3.34 -22.92
N MET A 348 -3.18 -4.43 -22.17
CA MET A 348 -2.83 -5.79 -22.62
C MET A 348 -3.54 -6.15 -23.93
N LEU A 349 -4.86 -5.92 -24.00
CA LEU A 349 -5.66 -6.23 -25.18
C LEU A 349 -5.24 -5.38 -26.39
N ASN A 350 -4.76 -4.18 -26.15
CA ASN A 350 -4.38 -3.23 -27.19
C ASN A 350 -2.95 -3.39 -27.71
N GLU A 351 -2.00 -3.73 -26.82
CA GLU A 351 -0.59 -3.80 -27.15
C GLU A 351 -0.16 -5.21 -27.61
N ASP A 352 -0.67 -6.26 -26.95
CA ASP A 352 -0.19 -7.63 -27.13
C ASP A 352 -1.10 -8.53 -27.96
N LEU A 353 -2.42 -8.17 -28.06
CA LEU A 353 -3.40 -8.98 -28.77
C LEU A 353 -3.05 -9.18 -30.23
N PHE A 354 -2.63 -8.12 -30.95
CA PHE A 354 -2.28 -8.19 -32.37
C PHE A 354 -1.16 -9.17 -32.69
N ARG A 355 -0.25 -9.38 -31.74
CA ARG A 355 0.87 -10.30 -31.92
C ARG A 355 0.44 -11.74 -31.67
N SER A 356 -0.39 -11.94 -30.64
CA SER A 356 -0.75 -13.27 -30.15
C SER A 356 -2.05 -13.80 -30.76
N PHE A 357 -3.02 -12.92 -31.06
CA PHE A 357 -4.35 -13.27 -31.56
C PHE A 357 -4.76 -12.44 -32.80
N PRO A 358 -4.06 -12.61 -33.94
CA PRO A 358 -4.30 -11.74 -35.11
C PRO A 358 -5.69 -11.88 -35.75
N LYS A 359 -6.45 -12.93 -35.39
CA LYS A 359 -7.83 -13.14 -35.88
C LYS A 359 -8.86 -12.33 -35.09
N ILE A 360 -8.54 -11.74 -33.96
CA ILE A 360 -9.44 -10.90 -33.18
C ILE A 360 -9.27 -9.45 -33.63
N LEU A 361 -10.35 -8.85 -34.14
CA LEU A 361 -10.35 -7.46 -34.52
C LEU A 361 -10.54 -6.56 -33.28
N ARG A 362 -9.86 -5.42 -33.26
CA ARG A 362 -9.89 -4.48 -32.13
C ARG A 362 -11.30 -3.99 -31.78
N ASN A 363 -12.15 -3.81 -32.78
CA ASN A 363 -13.54 -3.37 -32.62
C ASN A 363 -14.49 -4.44 -32.08
N GLU A 364 -14.05 -5.70 -31.97
CA GLU A 364 -14.81 -6.80 -31.37
C GLU A 364 -14.70 -6.84 -29.85
N ILE A 365 -13.67 -6.22 -29.32
CA ILE A 365 -13.40 -6.22 -27.88
C ILE A 365 -14.15 -5.06 -27.23
N SER A 366 -14.82 -5.34 -26.12
CA SER A 366 -15.47 -4.33 -25.30
C SER A 366 -15.05 -4.46 -23.83
N VAL A 367 -14.65 -3.34 -23.24
CA VAL A 367 -14.36 -3.24 -21.80
C VAL A 367 -15.36 -2.26 -21.18
N HIS A 368 -16.11 -2.72 -20.20
CA HIS A 368 -17.15 -1.96 -19.53
C HIS A 368 -16.79 -1.76 -18.06
N LEU A 369 -16.87 -0.55 -17.57
CA LEU A 369 -16.67 -0.20 -16.14
C LEU A 369 -17.98 0.33 -15.57
N ILE A 370 -18.62 -0.45 -14.69
CA ILE A 370 -19.91 -0.09 -14.07
C ILE A 370 -19.64 0.55 -12.71
N GLN A 371 -20.12 1.79 -12.52
CA GLN A 371 -19.98 2.55 -11.29
C GLN A 371 -21.32 3.08 -10.80
N SER A 372 -21.64 2.82 -9.52
CA SER A 372 -22.91 3.26 -8.92
C SER A 372 -22.96 4.75 -8.57
N ARG A 373 -21.81 5.41 -8.48
CA ARG A 373 -21.67 6.86 -8.22
C ARG A 373 -21.63 7.64 -9.54
N SER A 374 -21.69 8.98 -9.41
CA SER A 374 -21.62 9.90 -10.56
C SER A 374 -20.27 9.90 -11.28
N HIS A 375 -19.20 9.52 -10.59
CA HIS A 375 -17.83 9.51 -11.12
C HIS A 375 -17.09 8.25 -10.70
N ILE A 376 -16.11 7.83 -11.51
CA ILE A 376 -15.09 6.87 -11.10
C ILE A 376 -14.08 7.57 -10.17
N LEU A 377 -13.29 6.81 -9.43
CA LEU A 377 -12.32 7.36 -8.46
C LEU A 377 -12.93 8.41 -7.52
N ASN A 378 -14.17 8.22 -7.10
CA ASN A 378 -14.96 9.19 -6.32
C ASN A 378 -14.36 9.59 -4.95
N THR A 379 -13.27 8.97 -4.53
CA THR A 379 -12.47 9.33 -3.35
C THR A 379 -11.34 10.31 -3.66
N TYR A 380 -11.06 10.55 -4.93
CA TYR A 380 -10.08 11.51 -5.45
C TYR A 380 -10.74 12.88 -5.71
N ASP A 381 -9.93 13.86 -6.06
CA ASP A 381 -10.44 15.14 -6.53
C ASP A 381 -11.28 14.95 -7.80
N GLU A 382 -12.35 15.75 -7.95
CA GLU A 382 -13.30 15.64 -9.06
C GLU A 382 -12.62 15.88 -10.42
N THR A 383 -11.61 16.76 -10.46
CA THR A 383 -10.84 17.05 -11.68
C THR A 383 -10.09 15.81 -12.18
N LEU A 384 -9.57 14.99 -11.25
CA LEU A 384 -8.89 13.73 -11.57
C LEU A 384 -9.86 12.66 -12.02
N SER A 385 -11.06 12.60 -11.42
CA SER A 385 -12.13 11.69 -11.84
C SER A 385 -12.55 11.99 -13.27
N LEU A 386 -12.79 13.25 -13.59
CA LEU A 386 -13.13 13.70 -14.96
C LEU A 386 -12.01 13.42 -15.97
N TYR A 387 -10.77 13.67 -15.59
CA TYR A 387 -9.62 13.34 -16.45
C TYR A 387 -9.53 11.84 -16.72
N ALA A 388 -9.76 10.98 -15.73
CA ALA A 388 -9.77 9.54 -15.89
C ALA A 388 -10.93 9.06 -16.80
N GLU A 389 -12.12 9.65 -16.67
CA GLU A 389 -13.27 9.36 -17.52
C GLU A 389 -13.02 9.78 -18.98
N GLN A 390 -12.45 10.97 -19.20
CA GLN A 390 -12.08 11.44 -20.54
C GLN A 390 -11.01 10.53 -21.17
N ARG A 391 -10.04 10.08 -20.37
CA ARG A 391 -9.00 9.16 -20.85
C ARG A 391 -9.61 7.83 -21.29
N PHE A 392 -10.48 7.24 -20.47
CA PHE A 392 -11.17 5.99 -20.82
C PHE A 392 -12.08 6.13 -22.03
N ALA A 393 -12.77 7.26 -22.17
CA ALA A 393 -13.57 7.53 -23.37
C ALA A 393 -12.71 7.57 -24.64
N HIS A 394 -11.53 8.20 -24.58
CA HIS A 394 -10.56 8.20 -25.68
C HIS A 394 -10.07 6.77 -25.99
N ASP A 395 -9.81 5.97 -24.97
CA ASP A 395 -9.33 4.59 -25.10
C ASP A 395 -10.46 3.58 -25.39
N GLN A 396 -11.68 4.04 -25.63
CA GLN A 396 -12.86 3.22 -25.93
C GLN A 396 -13.27 2.24 -24.80
N VAL A 397 -12.91 2.55 -23.56
CA VAL A 397 -13.45 1.87 -22.38
C VAL A 397 -14.80 2.48 -22.02
N ASN A 398 -15.85 1.68 -22.01
CA ASN A 398 -17.21 2.14 -21.72
C ASN A 398 -17.42 2.36 -20.22
N VAL A 399 -17.36 3.61 -19.77
CA VAL A 399 -17.62 3.98 -18.37
C VAL A 399 -19.10 4.24 -18.15
N LEU A 400 -19.75 3.41 -17.36
CA LEU A 400 -21.17 3.48 -17.03
C LEU A 400 -21.32 3.98 -15.59
N THR A 401 -21.37 5.30 -15.43
CA THR A 401 -21.62 5.95 -14.15
C THR A 401 -23.10 5.95 -13.78
N SER A 402 -23.44 6.25 -12.53
CA SER A 402 -24.81 6.21 -11.99
C SER A 402 -25.54 4.90 -12.31
N SER A 403 -24.79 3.80 -12.40
CA SER A 403 -25.24 2.49 -12.81
C SER A 403 -25.01 1.46 -11.72
N ARG A 404 -26.07 0.77 -11.30
CA ARG A 404 -26.01 -0.22 -10.22
C ARG A 404 -26.34 -1.61 -10.75
N VAL A 405 -25.44 -2.56 -10.50
CA VAL A 405 -25.65 -3.97 -10.81
C VAL A 405 -26.84 -4.51 -9.99
N LYS A 406 -27.75 -5.17 -10.66
CA LYS A 406 -28.93 -5.82 -10.09
C LYS A 406 -28.71 -7.32 -9.90
N GLU A 407 -28.18 -7.96 -10.93
CA GLU A 407 -27.99 -9.40 -10.99
C GLU A 407 -26.89 -9.75 -11.98
N VAL A 408 -26.13 -10.79 -11.72
CA VAL A 408 -25.13 -11.35 -12.64
C VAL A 408 -25.60 -12.74 -13.06
N GLN A 409 -25.68 -12.99 -14.35
CA GLN A 409 -26.00 -14.29 -14.94
C GLN A 409 -24.73 -14.91 -15.54
N SER A 410 -24.80 -16.14 -15.97
CA SER A 410 -23.64 -16.85 -16.54
C SER A 410 -23.11 -16.24 -17.83
N ASP A 411 -23.97 -15.55 -18.58
CA ASP A 411 -23.72 -15.01 -19.92
C ASP A 411 -23.87 -13.48 -20.04
N ARG A 412 -24.50 -12.84 -19.05
CA ARG A 412 -24.78 -11.40 -19.06
C ARG A 412 -24.85 -10.80 -17.67
N ILE A 413 -24.77 -9.48 -17.61
CA ILE A 413 -24.97 -8.70 -16.39
C ILE A 413 -26.16 -7.75 -16.57
N LEU A 414 -27.05 -7.76 -15.57
CA LEU A 414 -28.19 -6.85 -15.51
C LEU A 414 -27.88 -5.70 -14.56
N PHE A 415 -28.06 -4.48 -15.02
CA PHE A 415 -27.82 -3.30 -14.21
C PHE A 415 -28.89 -2.22 -14.44
N THR A 416 -29.07 -1.36 -13.47
CA THR A 416 -30.00 -0.24 -13.52
C THR A 416 -29.20 1.05 -13.72
N GLN A 417 -29.52 1.80 -14.76
CA GLN A 417 -28.96 3.11 -15.03
C GLN A 417 -30.04 4.19 -14.90
N MET A 418 -29.69 5.33 -14.34
CA MET A 418 -30.59 6.47 -14.21
C MET A 418 -30.62 7.25 -15.55
N GLU A 419 -31.75 7.22 -16.27
CA GLU A 419 -31.97 8.00 -17.47
C GLU A 419 -33.18 8.92 -17.26
N ASN A 420 -32.97 10.20 -17.45
CA ASN A 420 -34.02 11.23 -17.26
C ASN A 420 -34.76 11.13 -15.89
N GLY A 421 -33.97 10.77 -14.84
CA GLY A 421 -34.51 10.63 -13.48
C GLY A 421 -35.29 9.33 -13.22
N LYS A 422 -35.35 8.41 -14.20
CA LYS A 422 -36.01 7.10 -14.04
C LYS A 422 -34.98 5.98 -14.10
N PRO A 423 -35.11 4.94 -13.27
CA PRO A 423 -34.25 3.76 -13.35
C PRO A 423 -34.64 2.87 -14.51
N VAL A 424 -33.73 2.70 -15.48
CA VAL A 424 -33.89 1.81 -16.63
C VAL A 424 -33.01 0.59 -16.45
N VAL A 425 -33.56 -0.61 -16.63
CA VAL A 425 -32.80 -1.84 -16.59
C VAL A 425 -32.15 -2.10 -17.95
N LYS A 426 -30.85 -2.31 -17.96
CA LYS A 426 -30.07 -2.63 -19.16
C LYS A 426 -29.29 -3.93 -18.92
N GLU A 427 -28.87 -4.54 -20.03
CA GLU A 427 -28.02 -5.73 -20.01
C GLU A 427 -26.76 -5.57 -20.84
N ILE A 428 -25.69 -6.26 -20.46
CA ILE A 428 -24.44 -6.35 -21.22
C ILE A 428 -24.09 -7.84 -21.31
N PRO A 429 -23.82 -8.40 -22.51
CA PRO A 429 -23.24 -9.73 -22.64
C PRO A 429 -21.90 -9.79 -21.91
N MET A 430 -21.61 -10.92 -21.27
CA MET A 430 -20.48 -11.02 -20.37
C MET A 430 -19.70 -12.33 -20.59
N GLY A 431 -18.45 -12.24 -21.03
CA GLY A 431 -17.50 -13.35 -21.03
C GLY A 431 -16.67 -13.39 -19.75
N PHE A 432 -16.47 -12.21 -19.14
CA PHE A 432 -15.71 -12.04 -17.92
C PHE A 432 -16.30 -10.92 -17.07
N CYS A 433 -16.36 -11.14 -15.74
CA CYS A 433 -16.73 -10.11 -14.80
C CYS A 433 -15.71 -10.05 -13.63
N LEU A 434 -15.19 -8.85 -13.35
CA LEU A 434 -14.49 -8.54 -12.10
C LEU A 434 -15.42 -7.80 -11.14
N TRP A 435 -15.58 -8.33 -9.93
CA TRP A 435 -16.29 -7.68 -8.84
C TRP A 435 -15.31 -7.02 -7.87
N SER A 436 -15.21 -5.69 -7.92
CA SER A 436 -14.28 -4.89 -7.09
C SER A 436 -14.99 -3.80 -6.28
N THR A 437 -16.17 -4.13 -5.73
CA THR A 437 -17.03 -3.18 -5.03
C THR A 437 -16.91 -3.31 -3.51
N GLY A 438 -16.47 -2.25 -2.85
CA GLY A 438 -16.50 -2.12 -1.39
C GLY A 438 -15.77 -3.20 -0.59
N VAL A 439 -15.75 -3.03 0.72
CA VAL A 439 -15.15 -3.96 1.69
C VAL A 439 -16.20 -4.45 2.69
N ALA A 440 -16.00 -5.66 3.20
CA ALA A 440 -16.82 -6.25 4.25
C ALA A 440 -15.94 -6.89 5.32
N GLN A 441 -16.49 -7.09 6.50
CA GLN A 441 -15.81 -7.77 7.59
C GLN A 441 -15.40 -9.19 7.22
N ALA A 442 -14.17 -9.58 7.57
CA ALA A 442 -13.75 -10.97 7.59
C ALA A 442 -14.60 -11.78 8.60
N GLU A 443 -14.69 -13.08 8.43
CA GLU A 443 -15.56 -13.94 9.27
C GLU A 443 -15.23 -13.83 10.75
N LEU A 444 -13.95 -13.89 11.11
CA LEU A 444 -13.49 -13.68 12.49
C LEU A 444 -13.99 -12.33 13.04
N CYS A 445 -13.80 -11.24 12.28
CA CYS A 445 -14.21 -9.90 12.73
C CYS A 445 -15.72 -9.81 12.94
N ARG A 446 -16.52 -10.44 12.08
CA ARG A 446 -17.98 -10.51 12.22
C ARG A 446 -18.42 -11.31 13.45
N LYS A 447 -17.70 -12.37 13.82
CA LYS A 447 -17.94 -13.10 15.07
C LYS A 447 -17.60 -12.24 16.28
N LEU A 448 -16.44 -11.61 16.27
CA LEU A 448 -15.98 -10.74 17.37
C LEU A 448 -16.89 -9.52 17.57
N SER A 449 -17.33 -8.87 16.49
CA SER A 449 -18.24 -7.71 16.59
C SER A 449 -19.61 -8.06 17.20
N LYS A 450 -20.02 -9.33 17.14
CA LYS A 450 -21.24 -9.81 17.80
C LYS A 450 -21.05 -10.17 19.28
N LYS A 451 -19.82 -10.53 19.67
CA LYS A 451 -19.48 -10.90 21.05
C LYS A 451 -19.20 -9.68 21.93
N LEU A 452 -18.66 -8.61 21.33
CA LEU A 452 -18.13 -7.46 22.05
C LEU A 452 -19.18 -6.34 22.11
N GLU A 453 -19.27 -5.72 23.26
CA GLU A 453 -20.09 -4.51 23.45
C GLU A 453 -19.43 -3.30 22.78
N GLY A 454 -20.23 -2.35 22.31
CA GLY A 454 -19.75 -1.12 21.68
C GLY A 454 -19.28 -1.27 20.24
N GLN A 455 -19.45 -2.43 19.61
CA GLN A 455 -19.13 -2.69 18.19
C GLN A 455 -20.36 -2.42 17.31
N ASN A 456 -20.51 -1.18 16.82
CA ASN A 456 -21.67 -0.77 16.02
C ASN A 456 -21.42 -0.77 14.51
N ASN A 457 -20.16 -0.82 14.08
CA ASN A 457 -19.80 -0.75 12.68
C ASN A 457 -19.96 -2.12 11.97
N LYS A 458 -20.74 -2.13 10.89
CA LYS A 458 -21.01 -3.34 10.09
C LYS A 458 -19.89 -3.73 9.13
N HIS A 459 -18.89 -2.87 8.94
CA HIS A 459 -17.83 -3.04 7.93
C HIS A 459 -16.46 -3.37 8.52
N ALA A 460 -16.20 -2.96 9.77
CA ALA A 460 -14.91 -3.17 10.44
C ALA A 460 -15.09 -3.21 11.96
N LEU A 461 -14.10 -3.76 12.68
CA LEU A 461 -14.01 -3.70 14.13
C LEU A 461 -13.68 -2.27 14.57
N GLU A 462 -14.36 -1.76 15.57
CA GLU A 462 -14.11 -0.43 16.12
C GLU A 462 -13.00 -0.47 17.16
N THR A 463 -12.07 0.46 17.02
CA THR A 463 -10.97 0.67 17.95
C THR A 463 -10.98 2.09 18.48
N ASP A 464 -10.38 2.30 19.64
CA ASP A 464 -10.08 3.62 20.12
C ASP A 464 -8.90 4.28 19.39
N THR A 465 -8.53 5.49 19.82
CA THR A 465 -7.41 6.24 19.26
C THR A 465 -6.05 5.61 19.51
N HIS A 466 -5.94 4.63 20.41
CA HIS A 466 -4.74 3.84 20.68
C HIS A 466 -4.73 2.49 19.96
N LEU A 467 -5.69 2.27 19.03
CA LEU A 467 -5.91 1.04 18.26
C LEU A 467 -6.30 -0.17 19.12
N ARG A 468 -6.79 0.06 20.36
CA ARG A 468 -7.32 -0.99 21.23
C ARG A 468 -8.74 -1.34 20.79
N LEU A 469 -9.06 -2.62 20.78
CA LEU A 469 -10.38 -3.11 20.38
C LEU A 469 -11.43 -2.74 21.42
N LEU A 470 -12.52 -2.07 21.02
CA LEU A 470 -13.60 -1.69 21.93
C LEU A 470 -14.37 -2.93 22.42
N GLY A 471 -14.69 -2.95 23.71
CA GLY A 471 -15.36 -4.07 24.38
C GLY A 471 -14.43 -5.21 24.77
N ALA A 472 -13.16 -5.22 24.34
CA ALA A 472 -12.15 -6.18 24.77
C ALA A 472 -11.31 -5.63 25.95
N PRO A 473 -10.59 -6.48 26.72
CA PRO A 473 -9.72 -6.05 27.78
C PRO A 473 -8.70 -5.03 27.28
N ARG A 474 -8.67 -3.86 27.94
CA ARG A 474 -7.82 -2.74 27.51
C ARG A 474 -6.34 -3.04 27.65
N GLY A 475 -5.57 -2.67 26.62
CA GLY A 475 -4.12 -2.88 26.59
C GLY A 475 -3.67 -4.31 26.23
N GLU A 476 -4.60 -5.22 25.94
CA GLU A 476 -4.32 -6.60 25.58
C GLU A 476 -4.65 -6.90 24.11
N VAL A 477 -5.74 -6.35 23.57
CA VAL A 477 -6.24 -6.66 22.23
C VAL A 477 -6.30 -5.40 21.37
N TYR A 478 -5.72 -5.49 20.18
CA TYR A 478 -5.61 -4.41 19.20
C TYR A 478 -6.13 -4.88 17.83
N ALA A 479 -6.64 -3.95 17.02
CA ALA A 479 -7.00 -4.26 15.64
C ALA A 479 -6.45 -3.20 14.67
N ILE A 480 -5.88 -3.66 13.53
CA ILE A 480 -5.21 -2.81 12.55
C ILE A 480 -5.54 -3.22 11.11
N GLY A 481 -5.37 -2.28 10.18
CA GLY A 481 -5.59 -2.51 8.76
C GLY A 481 -7.08 -2.52 8.41
N ASP A 482 -7.42 -3.19 7.30
CA ASP A 482 -8.76 -3.14 6.71
C ASP A 482 -9.85 -3.81 7.58
N CYS A 483 -9.47 -4.63 8.55
CA CYS A 483 -10.41 -5.25 9.50
C CYS A 483 -10.85 -4.29 10.61
N SER A 484 -10.20 -3.13 10.76
CA SER A 484 -10.47 -2.18 11.83
C SER A 484 -10.84 -0.79 11.34
N THR A 485 -11.54 -0.04 12.18
CA THR A 485 -11.75 1.40 12.05
C THR A 485 -11.47 2.09 13.37
N VAL A 486 -10.89 3.29 13.31
CA VAL A 486 -10.60 4.09 14.49
C VAL A 486 -11.76 5.04 14.71
N GLN A 487 -12.28 5.14 15.92
CA GLN A 487 -13.23 6.20 16.25
C GLN A 487 -12.57 7.56 15.97
N ASN A 488 -13.20 8.31 15.08
CA ASN A 488 -12.70 9.61 14.67
C ASN A 488 -13.31 10.66 15.60
N ASN A 489 -12.93 10.81 16.80
CA ASN A 489 -13.43 11.85 17.72
C ASN A 489 -13.14 13.26 17.18
N VAL A 490 -13.60 13.54 15.94
CA VAL A 490 -13.40 14.83 15.25
C VAL A 490 -14.07 15.94 16.06
N ALA A 491 -15.25 15.66 16.62
CA ALA A 491 -15.97 16.58 17.51
C ALA A 491 -15.07 16.97 18.69
N ASP A 492 -14.54 16.00 19.43
CA ASP A 492 -13.71 16.27 20.60
C ASP A 492 -12.41 17.01 20.25
N HIS A 493 -11.79 16.69 19.13
CA HIS A 493 -10.60 17.39 18.67
C HIS A 493 -10.88 18.85 18.29
N ILE A 494 -12.01 19.12 17.64
CA ILE A 494 -12.39 20.48 17.26
C ILE A 494 -12.80 21.29 18.50
N LEU A 495 -13.59 20.69 19.38
CA LEU A 495 -14.01 21.34 20.62
C LEU A 495 -12.82 21.63 21.54
N SER A 496 -11.85 20.70 21.66
CA SER A 496 -10.61 20.96 22.41
C SER A 496 -9.78 22.08 21.78
N PHE A 497 -9.68 22.12 20.45
CA PHE A 497 -9.01 23.19 19.74
C PHE A 497 -9.70 24.55 19.93
N LEU A 498 -11.01 24.58 19.86
CA LEU A 498 -11.79 25.81 20.10
C LEU A 498 -11.68 26.29 21.56
N ARG A 499 -11.70 25.35 22.52
CA ARG A 499 -11.45 25.66 23.95
C ARG A 499 -10.07 26.28 24.15
N ASN A 500 -9.04 25.75 23.48
CA ASN A 500 -7.68 26.31 23.55
C ASN A 500 -7.62 27.73 22.97
N ILE A 501 -8.26 27.97 21.82
CA ILE A 501 -8.32 29.31 21.22
C ILE A 501 -9.10 30.30 22.13
N ALA A 502 -10.19 29.83 22.74
CA ALA A 502 -10.95 30.66 23.68
C ALA A 502 -10.11 31.04 24.89
N TRP A 503 -9.37 30.09 25.44
CA TRP A 503 -8.43 30.32 26.55
C TRP A 503 -7.31 31.30 26.17
N GLU A 504 -6.71 31.14 25.00
CA GLU A 504 -5.70 32.08 24.49
C GLU A 504 -6.24 33.51 24.31
N LYS A 505 -7.55 33.64 24.00
CA LYS A 505 -8.22 34.92 23.84
C LYS A 505 -8.87 35.44 25.14
N GLY A 506 -8.70 34.75 26.28
CA GLY A 506 -9.29 35.10 27.56
C GLY A 506 -10.82 35.03 27.59
N ARG A 507 -11.44 34.23 26.70
CA ARG A 507 -12.91 34.03 26.64
C ARG A 507 -13.29 32.72 27.32
N ASP A 508 -14.50 32.72 27.94
CA ASP A 508 -15.07 31.51 28.50
C ASP A 508 -15.35 30.48 27.37
N PRO A 509 -14.80 29.27 27.43
CA PRO A 509 -15.04 28.24 26.42
C PRO A 509 -16.49 27.83 26.21
N GLN A 510 -17.34 28.01 27.22
CA GLN A 510 -18.79 27.70 27.14
C GLN A 510 -19.61 28.81 26.48
N LYS A 511 -19.03 29.99 26.32
CA LYS A 511 -19.68 31.16 25.69
C LYS A 511 -19.09 31.45 24.30
N ILE A 512 -18.68 30.42 23.61
CA ILE A 512 -18.17 30.53 22.24
C ILE A 512 -19.38 30.63 21.30
N HIS A 513 -19.47 31.73 20.58
CA HIS A 513 -20.37 31.90 19.43
C HIS A 513 -19.53 32.03 18.18
N LEU A 514 -19.73 31.14 17.21
CA LEU A 514 -19.01 31.15 15.94
C LEU A 514 -19.87 31.79 14.86
N THR A 515 -19.35 32.85 14.26
CA THR A 515 -19.92 33.44 13.06
C THR A 515 -19.71 32.51 11.87
N PHE A 516 -20.49 32.65 10.79
CA PHE A 516 -20.31 31.87 9.57
C PHE A 516 -18.90 31.98 8.98
N GLY A 517 -18.25 33.15 9.10
CA GLY A 517 -16.85 33.33 8.66
C GLY A 517 -15.87 32.47 9.46
N GLU A 518 -15.99 32.47 10.79
CA GLU A 518 -15.15 31.66 11.68
C GLU A 518 -15.43 30.16 11.50
N TRP A 519 -16.70 29.77 11.34
CA TRP A 519 -17.08 28.39 10.99
C TRP A 519 -16.42 27.91 9.70
N ARG A 520 -16.41 28.75 8.67
CA ARG A 520 -15.74 28.43 7.39
C ARG A 520 -14.25 28.17 7.57
N ASP A 521 -13.56 28.95 8.41
CA ASP A 521 -12.15 28.78 8.72
C ASP A 521 -11.88 27.50 9.51
N VAL A 522 -12.74 27.20 10.50
CA VAL A 522 -12.73 25.93 11.24
C VAL A 522 -12.94 24.77 10.28
N ALA A 523 -13.94 24.83 9.42
CA ALA A 523 -14.24 23.79 8.44
C ALA A 523 -13.09 23.56 7.44
N GLN A 524 -12.37 24.60 7.02
CA GLN A 524 -11.18 24.45 6.19
C GLN A 524 -10.04 23.73 6.93
N ARG A 525 -9.83 24.03 8.21
CA ARG A 525 -8.83 23.33 9.03
C ARG A 525 -9.21 21.87 9.25
N VAL A 526 -10.50 21.58 9.49
CA VAL A 526 -11.05 20.22 9.56
C VAL A 526 -10.81 19.47 8.27
N LYS A 527 -11.11 20.06 7.11
CA LYS A 527 -10.84 19.45 5.80
C LYS A 527 -9.37 19.11 5.58
N ARG A 528 -8.45 19.98 6.03
CA ARG A 528 -7.01 19.72 5.93
C ARG A 528 -6.55 18.58 6.83
N ARG A 529 -7.07 18.51 8.05
CA ARG A 529 -6.70 17.49 9.03
C ARG A 529 -7.42 16.16 8.78
N PHE A 530 -8.68 16.23 8.37
CA PHE A 530 -9.57 15.09 8.10
C PHE A 530 -10.13 15.19 6.67
N PRO A 531 -9.39 14.80 5.62
CA PRO A 531 -9.83 14.93 4.23
C PRO A 531 -11.17 14.26 3.93
N GLN A 532 -11.53 13.25 4.72
CA GLN A 532 -12.81 12.53 4.62
C GLN A 532 -14.02 13.38 5.00
N ALA A 533 -13.85 14.32 5.94
CA ALA A 533 -14.88 15.29 6.30
C ALA A 533 -15.21 16.25 5.14
N SER A 534 -14.35 16.34 4.13
CA SER A 534 -14.50 17.24 2.99
C SER A 534 -15.85 17.08 2.27
N ASN A 535 -16.31 15.85 2.08
CA ASN A 535 -17.57 15.56 1.41
C ASN A 535 -18.79 16.01 2.21
N HIS A 536 -18.72 15.92 3.55
CA HIS A 536 -19.79 16.33 4.46
C HIS A 536 -19.77 17.83 4.70
N LEU A 537 -18.64 18.47 4.52
CA LEU A 537 -18.43 19.91 4.67
C LEU A 537 -18.52 20.70 3.34
N ARG A 538 -19.04 20.09 2.25
CA ARG A 538 -19.17 20.78 0.94
C ARG A 538 -20.19 21.90 0.91
N ARG A 539 -21.25 21.80 1.73
CA ARG A 539 -22.35 22.78 1.79
C ARG A 539 -22.37 23.41 3.18
N LEU A 540 -21.33 24.18 3.48
CA LEU A 540 -21.19 24.85 4.78
C LEU A 540 -22.33 25.76 5.12
N ASP A 541 -22.88 26.45 4.11
CA ASP A 541 -24.00 27.38 4.26
C ASP A 541 -25.26 26.65 4.80
N ARG A 542 -25.61 25.53 4.18
CA ARG A 542 -26.76 24.73 4.60
C ARG A 542 -26.57 24.06 5.94
N LEU A 543 -25.33 23.64 6.27
CA LEU A 543 -25.04 23.08 7.57
C LEU A 543 -25.14 24.13 8.64
N PHE A 544 -24.64 25.34 8.39
CA PHE A 544 -24.78 26.47 9.33
C PHE A 544 -26.24 26.81 9.58
N GLU A 545 -27.05 27.05 8.54
CA GLU A 545 -28.49 27.34 8.62
C GLU A 545 -29.30 26.22 9.30
N GLN A 546 -28.88 24.96 9.13
CA GLN A 546 -29.58 23.81 9.72
C GLN A 546 -29.36 23.70 11.23
N TYR A 547 -28.18 24.12 11.72
CA TYR A 547 -27.81 24.01 13.14
C TYR A 547 -27.89 25.31 13.93
N ASP A 548 -28.03 26.44 13.28
CA ASP A 548 -28.42 27.72 13.89
C ASP A 548 -29.94 27.68 14.23
N ILE A 549 -30.28 26.96 15.31
CA ILE A 549 -31.67 26.66 15.67
C ILE A 549 -32.39 27.92 16.15
N ASP A 550 -31.69 28.78 16.88
CA ASP A 550 -32.22 30.03 17.44
C ASP A 550 -32.18 31.19 16.42
N ARG A 551 -31.61 30.97 15.22
CA ARG A 551 -31.44 31.96 14.16
C ARG A 551 -30.69 33.22 14.62
N SER A 552 -29.73 33.02 15.49
CA SER A 552 -28.88 34.10 16.01
C SER A 552 -27.85 34.60 15.00
N GLY A 553 -27.64 33.85 13.90
CA GLY A 553 -26.57 34.08 12.92
C GLY A 553 -25.21 33.66 13.45
N THR A 554 -25.15 32.93 14.56
CA THR A 554 -23.95 32.34 15.15
C THR A 554 -24.24 30.94 15.66
N LEU A 555 -23.27 30.02 15.59
CA LEU A 555 -23.39 28.71 16.25
C LEU A 555 -22.88 28.82 17.69
N ASP A 556 -23.74 28.50 18.65
CA ASP A 556 -23.35 28.38 20.03
C ASP A 556 -22.58 27.06 20.29
N PHE A 557 -22.08 26.87 21.52
CA PHE A 557 -21.30 25.67 21.86
C PHE A 557 -22.10 24.36 21.71
N ASN A 558 -23.40 24.38 22.04
CA ASN A 558 -24.26 23.19 21.99
C ASN A 558 -24.62 22.83 20.54
N GLU A 559 -25.01 23.82 19.74
CA GLU A 559 -25.32 23.70 18.33
C GLU A 559 -24.09 23.20 17.54
N LEU A 560 -22.91 23.76 17.86
CA LEU A 560 -21.64 23.32 17.30
C LEU A 560 -21.31 21.89 17.71
N HIS A 561 -21.55 21.52 18.97
CA HIS A 561 -21.35 20.15 19.45
C HIS A 561 -22.27 19.17 18.70
N GLU A 562 -23.56 19.46 18.56
CA GLU A 562 -24.50 18.63 17.79
C GLU A 562 -24.08 18.49 16.32
N LEU A 563 -23.70 19.60 15.68
CA LEU A 563 -23.19 19.61 14.32
C LEU A 563 -21.97 18.69 14.17
N LEU A 564 -21.01 18.80 15.08
CA LEU A 564 -19.78 18.02 15.04
C LEU A 564 -20.02 16.53 15.34
N VAL A 565 -20.88 16.20 16.30
CA VAL A 565 -21.29 14.81 16.58
C VAL A 565 -22.01 14.19 15.38
N GLN A 566 -22.86 14.94 14.70
CA GLN A 566 -23.50 14.45 13.48
C GLN A 566 -22.51 14.28 12.33
N ILE A 567 -21.51 15.15 12.22
CA ILE A 567 -20.40 14.97 11.27
C ILE A 567 -19.65 13.69 11.61
N ASP A 568 -19.30 13.45 12.88
CA ASP A 568 -18.62 12.22 13.31
C ASP A 568 -19.44 10.96 12.99
N SER A 569 -20.74 11.00 13.24
CA SER A 569 -21.63 9.86 12.93
C SER A 569 -21.76 9.58 11.43
N LYS A 570 -21.62 10.60 10.58
CA LYS A 570 -21.67 10.51 9.12
C LYS A 570 -20.30 10.31 8.49
N LEU A 571 -19.22 10.56 9.22
CA LEU A 571 -17.86 10.24 8.77
C LEU A 571 -17.76 8.73 8.62
N THR A 572 -17.81 8.27 7.38
CA THR A 572 -17.43 6.92 7.07
C THR A 572 -16.01 6.67 7.60
N SER A 573 -15.80 5.51 8.15
CA SER A 573 -14.51 5.03 8.65
C SER A 573 -13.35 5.42 7.73
N LEU A 574 -12.17 5.60 8.29
CA LEU A 574 -10.92 5.80 7.55
C LEU A 574 -10.84 4.83 6.37
N PRO A 575 -10.40 5.27 5.17
CA PRO A 575 -10.39 4.40 4.00
C PRO A 575 -9.54 3.15 4.24
N ALA A 576 -10.05 1.99 3.81
CA ALA A 576 -9.32 0.73 3.86
C ALA A 576 -8.18 0.77 2.82
N THR A 577 -7.01 1.25 3.22
CA THR A 577 -5.85 1.43 2.35
C THR A 577 -4.58 0.84 2.97
N ALA A 578 -3.69 0.36 2.12
CA ALA A 578 -2.35 -0.12 2.50
C ALA A 578 -1.58 0.94 3.32
N GLN A 579 -1.71 2.22 2.96
CA GLN A 579 -1.08 3.35 3.64
C GLN A 579 -1.54 3.47 5.10
N ARG A 580 -2.86 3.37 5.36
CA ARG A 580 -3.40 3.41 6.72
C ARG A 580 -2.91 2.21 7.53
N ALA A 581 -3.04 1.00 6.97
CA ALA A 581 -2.61 -0.22 7.62
C ALA A 581 -1.11 -0.18 7.99
N ASN A 582 -0.27 0.32 7.07
CA ASN A 582 1.16 0.48 7.30
C ASN A 582 1.46 1.46 8.45
N GLN A 583 0.80 2.61 8.50
CA GLN A 583 0.97 3.59 9.59
C GLN A 583 0.51 3.03 10.94
N GLN A 584 -0.61 2.31 10.98
CA GLN A 584 -1.10 1.64 12.19
C GLN A 584 -0.11 0.58 12.69
N GLY A 585 0.45 -0.24 11.79
CA GLY A 585 1.46 -1.22 12.14
C GLY A 585 2.73 -0.60 12.72
N HIS A 586 3.26 0.44 12.06
CA HIS A 586 4.42 1.19 12.58
C HIS A 586 4.13 1.87 13.93
N TYR A 587 2.93 2.40 14.11
CA TYR A 587 2.51 2.98 15.38
C TYR A 587 2.54 1.94 16.51
N LEU A 588 1.90 0.78 16.33
CA LEU A 588 1.88 -0.27 17.33
C LEU A 588 3.29 -0.83 17.62
N GLY A 589 4.12 -1.05 16.59
CA GLY A 589 5.48 -1.53 16.79
C GLY A 589 6.32 -0.61 17.67
N ARG A 590 6.26 0.70 17.42
CA ARG A 590 6.95 1.70 18.24
C ARG A 590 6.37 1.80 19.65
N LYS A 591 5.06 1.68 19.79
CA LYS A 591 4.36 1.67 21.06
C LYS A 591 4.79 0.46 21.90
N PHE A 592 4.78 -0.74 21.32
CA PHE A 592 5.16 -1.97 22.00
C PHE A 592 6.63 -1.97 22.42
N ASN A 593 7.54 -1.46 21.60
CA ASN A 593 8.94 -1.27 22.00
C ASN A 593 9.08 -0.36 23.23
N LYS A 594 8.31 0.74 23.28
CA LYS A 594 8.34 1.63 24.46
C LYS A 594 7.73 0.99 25.71
N ILE A 595 6.67 0.20 25.55
CA ILE A 595 6.08 -0.56 26.67
C ILE A 595 7.09 -1.56 27.20
N ALA A 596 7.79 -2.29 26.35
CA ALA A 596 8.84 -3.24 26.76
C ALA A 596 10.01 -2.55 27.48
N GLN A 597 10.37 -1.32 27.06
CA GLN A 597 11.41 -0.52 27.72
C GLN A 597 10.98 0.05 29.08
N ALA A 598 9.69 0.40 29.21
CA ALA A 598 9.17 0.99 30.44
C ALA A 598 9.09 -0.02 31.60
N VAL A 599 8.95 -1.31 31.30
CA VAL A 599 8.88 -2.38 32.30
C VAL A 599 9.84 -3.51 31.92
N PRO A 600 11.15 -3.37 32.21
CA PRO A 600 12.12 -4.42 31.96
C PRO A 600 11.83 -5.65 32.81
N GLY A 601 11.80 -6.83 32.21
CA GLY A 601 11.58 -8.09 32.93
C GLY A 601 10.09 -8.43 33.18
N MET A 602 9.19 -7.84 32.41
CA MET A 602 7.74 -8.00 32.49
C MET A 602 7.34 -9.48 32.43
N ARG A 603 6.94 -10.04 33.56
CA ARG A 603 6.10 -11.24 33.61
C ARG A 603 4.65 -10.79 33.55
N SER A 604 3.85 -11.41 32.69
CA SER A 604 2.50 -10.96 32.30
C SER A 604 1.50 -10.81 33.47
N LYS A 605 1.80 -11.33 34.64
CA LYS A 605 0.86 -11.41 35.79
C LYS A 605 0.85 -10.17 36.71
N GLU A 606 1.80 -9.24 36.58
CA GLU A 606 1.97 -8.17 37.60
C GLU A 606 1.75 -6.74 37.07
N VAL A 607 1.52 -6.57 35.79
CA VAL A 607 1.44 -5.23 35.17
C VAL A 607 0.02 -4.87 34.77
N ASN A 608 -0.45 -3.74 35.30
CA ASN A 608 -1.69 -3.14 34.78
C ASN A 608 -1.40 -2.47 33.42
N PHE A 609 -1.64 -3.21 32.35
CA PHE A 609 -1.41 -2.76 30.97
C PHE A 609 -2.31 -1.59 30.56
N GLU A 610 -3.45 -1.37 31.21
CA GLU A 610 -4.40 -0.33 30.86
C GLU A 610 -3.83 1.08 31.06
N SER A 611 -3.31 1.36 32.27
CA SER A 611 -2.75 2.67 32.59
C SER A 611 -1.40 2.93 31.89
N LEU A 612 -0.60 1.86 31.72
CA LEU A 612 0.69 1.96 31.07
C LEU A 612 0.56 2.28 29.58
N ASP A 613 -0.43 1.71 28.90
CA ASP A 613 -0.64 1.82 27.46
C ASP A 613 -0.93 3.27 27.02
N GLU A 614 -1.67 4.04 27.81
CA GLU A 614 -1.98 5.44 27.52
C GLU A 614 -0.83 6.40 27.88
N SER A 615 -0.16 6.15 28.99
CA SER A 615 0.90 7.04 29.49
C SER A 615 2.19 6.97 28.66
N VAL A 616 2.47 5.81 28.06
CA VAL A 616 3.75 5.54 27.37
C VAL A 616 3.77 6.10 25.96
N TYR A 617 2.62 6.14 25.26
CA TYR A 617 2.62 6.52 23.84
C TYR A 617 1.38 7.34 23.48
N ARG A 618 1.58 8.39 22.63
CA ARG A 618 0.51 9.25 22.12
C ARG A 618 -0.53 8.49 21.31
N ALA A 619 -1.74 9.05 21.17
CA ALA A 619 -2.79 8.53 20.30
C ALA A 619 -2.34 8.41 18.82
N PHE A 620 -2.94 7.48 18.08
CA PHE A 620 -2.70 7.30 16.67
C PHE A 620 -3.30 8.46 15.86
N GLU A 621 -2.50 9.00 14.96
CA GLU A 621 -2.92 10.03 14.01
C GLU A 621 -2.62 9.56 12.59
N TYR A 622 -3.66 9.39 11.77
CA TYR A 622 -3.50 9.05 10.36
C TYR A 622 -3.05 10.27 9.55
N LYS A 623 -1.98 10.11 8.80
CA LYS A 623 -1.48 11.13 7.86
C LYS A 623 -1.71 10.67 6.43
N HIS A 624 -2.59 11.36 5.72
CA HIS A 624 -2.80 11.10 4.31
C HIS A 624 -1.59 11.59 3.51
N LEU A 625 -0.90 10.68 2.82
CA LEU A 625 0.31 11.00 2.02
C LEU A 625 -0.01 11.20 0.53
N GLY A 626 -1.28 11.14 0.17
CA GLY A 626 -1.75 11.24 -1.20
C GLY A 626 -2.30 9.93 -1.75
N SER A 627 -2.91 10.02 -2.91
CA SER A 627 -3.48 8.91 -3.66
C SER A 627 -2.95 8.90 -5.08
N LEU A 628 -2.77 7.72 -5.65
CA LEU A 628 -2.29 7.55 -7.01
C LEU A 628 -3.13 6.47 -7.69
N ALA A 629 -3.36 6.60 -9.00
CA ALA A 629 -3.99 5.54 -9.79
C ALA A 629 -3.45 5.52 -11.22
N TYR A 630 -3.31 4.31 -11.77
CA TYR A 630 -2.96 4.07 -13.16
C TYR A 630 -4.24 4.05 -14.02
N ILE A 631 -4.20 4.75 -15.16
CA ILE A 631 -5.37 4.91 -16.06
C ILE A 631 -5.01 4.71 -17.55
N GLY A 632 -4.21 3.73 -17.87
CA GLY A 632 -3.81 3.40 -19.25
C GLY A 632 -2.80 4.41 -19.84
N ASN A 633 -1.54 4.01 -19.90
CA ASN A 633 -0.42 4.86 -20.35
C ASN A 633 -0.42 6.29 -19.76
N ALA A 634 -1.15 6.49 -18.67
CA ALA A 634 -1.26 7.70 -17.89
C ALA A 634 -1.43 7.36 -16.41
N ALA A 635 -1.16 8.30 -15.52
CA ALA A 635 -1.39 8.16 -14.09
C ALA A 635 -1.91 9.47 -13.49
N VAL A 636 -2.70 9.36 -12.44
CA VAL A 636 -3.22 10.48 -11.67
C VAL A 636 -2.67 10.48 -10.26
N PHE A 637 -2.44 11.65 -9.73
CA PHE A 637 -1.86 11.90 -8.42
C PHE A 637 -2.68 12.95 -7.67
N ASP A 638 -3.01 12.64 -6.43
CA ASP A 638 -3.60 13.58 -5.48
C ASP A 638 -2.72 13.61 -4.24
N ILE A 639 -1.85 14.60 -4.14
CA ILE A 639 -0.85 14.71 -3.07
C ILE A 639 -1.01 16.06 -2.37
N ASN A 640 -1.47 16.04 -1.12
CA ASN A 640 -1.61 17.24 -0.26
C ASN A 640 -2.41 18.40 -0.90
N GLY A 641 -3.44 18.07 -1.71
CA GLY A 641 -4.27 19.04 -2.40
C GLY A 641 -3.67 19.58 -3.71
N LEU A 642 -2.57 18.97 -4.18
CA LEU A 642 -2.05 19.15 -5.54
C LEU A 642 -2.49 17.94 -6.36
N SER A 643 -3.45 18.18 -7.24
CA SER A 643 -3.99 17.16 -8.13
C SER A 643 -3.40 17.35 -9.53
N PHE A 644 -2.74 16.34 -10.06
CA PHE A 644 -2.23 16.36 -11.42
C PHE A 644 -2.35 14.98 -12.09
N GLY A 645 -2.59 15.00 -13.38
CA GLY A 645 -2.58 13.82 -14.23
C GLY A 645 -1.63 14.02 -15.40
N GLY A 646 -1.10 12.95 -15.96
CA GLY A 646 -0.17 13.04 -17.08
C GLY A 646 0.04 11.70 -17.77
N GLY A 647 0.71 11.75 -18.93
CA GLY A 647 1.06 10.58 -19.74
C GLY A 647 2.27 9.82 -19.19
N LEU A 648 3.18 9.38 -20.09
CA LEU A 648 4.29 8.47 -19.76
C LEU A 648 5.16 8.92 -18.58
N LEU A 649 5.46 10.21 -18.43
CA LEU A 649 6.24 10.71 -17.30
C LEU A 649 5.55 10.43 -15.98
N ALA A 650 4.23 10.63 -15.92
CA ALA A 650 3.43 10.31 -14.73
C ALA A 650 3.42 8.80 -14.44
N VAL A 651 3.38 7.95 -15.47
CA VAL A 651 3.49 6.47 -15.31
C VAL A 651 4.85 6.08 -14.71
N TYR A 652 5.95 6.68 -15.18
CA TYR A 652 7.28 6.39 -14.59
C TYR A 652 7.38 6.89 -13.15
N LEU A 653 6.80 8.03 -12.82
CA LEU A 653 6.72 8.52 -11.45
C LEU A 653 5.90 7.55 -10.57
N TRP A 654 4.74 7.10 -11.06
CA TRP A 654 3.89 6.10 -10.40
C TRP A 654 4.67 4.81 -10.13
N ARG A 655 5.38 4.26 -11.14
CA ARG A 655 6.26 3.09 -10.98
C ARG A 655 7.34 3.32 -9.94
N SER A 656 8.00 4.49 -9.97
CA SER A 656 9.08 4.85 -9.05
C SER A 656 8.59 4.91 -7.60
N ILE A 657 7.39 5.44 -7.35
CA ILE A 657 6.79 5.51 -6.02
C ILE A 657 6.52 4.09 -5.49
N TYR A 658 5.89 3.22 -6.28
CA TYR A 658 5.62 1.85 -5.85
C TYR A 658 6.88 1.00 -5.72
N PHE A 659 7.88 1.22 -6.58
CA PHE A 659 9.20 0.62 -6.44
C PHE A 659 9.85 1.00 -5.10
N ALA A 660 9.80 2.27 -4.73
CA ALA A 660 10.32 2.76 -3.44
C ALA A 660 9.56 2.19 -2.24
N GLN A 661 8.23 2.02 -2.37
CA GLN A 661 7.36 1.48 -1.31
C GLN A 661 7.43 -0.04 -1.17
N SER A 662 8.05 -0.76 -2.12
CA SER A 662 8.14 -2.21 -2.05
C SER A 662 8.91 -2.67 -0.81
N VAL A 663 8.51 -3.82 -0.25
CA VAL A 663 8.86 -4.26 1.11
C VAL A 663 10.31 -4.66 1.27
N SER A 664 10.94 -5.22 0.21
CA SER A 664 12.31 -5.75 0.27
C SER A 664 13.12 -5.41 -0.99
N ILE A 665 14.44 -5.55 -0.89
CA ILE A 665 15.34 -5.44 -2.04
C ILE A 665 15.02 -6.53 -3.07
N ARG A 666 14.68 -7.74 -2.62
CA ARG A 666 14.29 -8.86 -3.49
C ARG A 666 13.12 -8.47 -4.38
N THR A 667 12.02 -8.00 -3.82
CA THR A 667 10.83 -7.58 -4.58
C THR A 667 11.13 -6.43 -5.54
N ARG A 668 11.99 -5.48 -5.16
CA ARG A 668 12.44 -4.37 -6.04
C ARG A 668 13.19 -4.90 -7.26
N VAL A 669 14.18 -5.76 -7.05
CA VAL A 669 14.97 -6.35 -8.15
C VAL A 669 14.07 -7.14 -9.09
N MET A 670 13.20 -8.00 -8.56
CA MET A 670 12.29 -8.81 -9.36
C MET A 670 11.31 -7.94 -10.18
N MET A 671 10.73 -6.90 -9.59
CA MET A 671 9.86 -5.96 -10.30
C MET A 671 10.61 -5.22 -11.42
N ALA A 672 11.85 -4.78 -11.17
CA ALA A 672 12.68 -4.14 -12.20
C ALA A 672 13.00 -5.08 -13.36
N MET A 673 13.31 -6.36 -13.06
CA MET A 673 13.54 -7.41 -14.07
C MET A 673 12.27 -7.68 -14.89
N ASP A 674 11.09 -7.74 -14.26
CA ASP A 674 9.81 -7.93 -14.97
C ASP A 674 9.50 -6.77 -15.90
N TRP A 675 9.71 -5.51 -15.47
CA TRP A 675 9.57 -4.37 -16.38
C TRP A 675 10.54 -4.40 -17.54
N ALA A 676 11.80 -4.80 -17.31
CA ALA A 676 12.79 -4.99 -18.38
C ALA A 676 12.37 -6.11 -19.33
N LYS A 677 11.92 -7.26 -18.79
CA LYS A 677 11.39 -8.39 -19.57
C LYS A 677 10.19 -7.95 -20.43
N ARG A 678 9.23 -7.22 -19.84
CA ARG A 678 8.09 -6.68 -20.59
C ARG A 678 8.54 -5.76 -21.74
N ALA A 679 9.50 -4.87 -21.49
CA ALA A 679 9.98 -3.93 -22.50
C ALA A 679 10.65 -4.64 -23.69
N LEU A 680 11.35 -5.78 -23.45
CA LEU A 680 12.09 -6.52 -24.47
C LEU A 680 11.23 -7.57 -25.18
N PHE A 681 10.35 -8.28 -24.46
CA PHE A 681 9.65 -9.46 -24.94
C PHE A 681 8.11 -9.33 -24.98
N GLY A 682 7.55 -8.24 -24.45
CA GLY A 682 6.11 -8.07 -24.24
C GLY A 682 5.62 -8.72 -22.93
N ARG A 683 4.28 -8.75 -22.74
CA ARG A 683 3.67 -9.41 -21.58
C ARG A 683 3.70 -10.92 -21.70
N ASP A 684 3.72 -11.58 -20.57
CA ASP A 684 3.61 -13.03 -20.50
C ASP A 684 2.15 -13.46 -20.71
N MET A 685 1.84 -13.93 -21.94
CA MET A 685 0.52 -14.40 -22.36
C MET A 685 0.33 -15.92 -22.14
N MET A 686 1.24 -16.59 -21.46
CA MET A 686 1.14 -18.02 -21.17
C MET A 686 0.26 -18.27 -19.94
N ASN A 687 -0.46 -19.37 -19.99
CA ASN A 687 -1.26 -19.88 -18.87
C ASN A 687 -0.69 -21.23 -18.44
N PHE A 688 -0.16 -21.31 -17.22
CA PHE A 688 0.37 -22.53 -16.62
C PHE A 688 -0.54 -23.02 -15.50
#